data_2af84b2ee2219763f63b50e5541b9d38
#
_entry.id   2af84b2ee2219763f63b50e5541b9d38
#
_cell.length_a   1.000
_cell.length_b   1.000
_cell.length_c   1.000
_cell.angle_alpha   90.00
_cell.angle_beta   90.00
_cell.angle_gamma   90.00
#
_symmetry.space_group_name_H-M   'P 1'
#
loop_
_entity.id
_entity.type
_entity.pdbx_description
1 polymer ?
#
loop_
_entity_poly.entity_id
_entity_poly.type
_entity_poly.pdbx_seq_one_letter_code
_entity_poly.pdbx_strand_id
1 'polypeptide(L)'
;MKTGGTKGVDEMIRIINARENNLKSVTLDIPKNKLVVVTGVSGSGKSSLIFDVLYREAEFRYFGSFSSYTRLFLGKIKRPDVERIEGLSPAVAVNQGPAVNNPRSTVGTISGIYDHLRLLFARTGYLISGIRYPISRSLFSFNTPEGACPQCKGLGLEDRLDPELLIEDATKSIRQRAMTITTPNGYIMYSQVTLDVLDQVCRAEGFNIDIPWKDLSPENKHVIFYGSDKIEIPFGKHPLESRMKWSGITAKPREMGVYKGVIPVMEEILKRDRNKNILRFVRTACCSVCGGKRLNPLALSVKVGGWDIGALSAMPVTEMSEAIAAIEFPLVHKPVAGEILSGISSLVKVMKQLGLAHLSADRESGSLSAGESRRLKLATQLGSGLSGMIYVFDEPSIGLHHTETAALIDVLKQLRDQGNTVIVVEHDEAFIRHADHLIDIGPGPGVNGGNVLVNSAVSDLGGLPEAVINSSKTLLYYFGRLRVDLTAIPRQGRGELRISGASHHNLKNIDVSFLLRALNVVTGVSGSGKASLVHQTLGSFLRKQLSGSNEEVGKHTSIDGWEGIKRLVEIDQSPIGRTPRSNPATYTGMFDHIRDLFAALPAAFERGYGKSRFSFNTQGGRCEDCQGAGYRQMGMHFMGNVEVLCETCNGRRFDQETLEILWKGKNIYDILEMPVSEAFLFFEGEKKITRYLRTMDELGLGYLTLGQRSSTLSGGEAQRVKLAAELLRNAEDGMQDAGCGMQDAGCGMQDAGCRMQDAGCGIPSHPATQ
;
A
#
# COMPACT_ATOMS: atom_id res chain seq x y z
N MET A 1 -55.97 19.37 23.27
CA MET A 1 -55.48 19.16 21.91
C MET A 1 -54.10 18.53 22.01
N LYS A 2 -53.99 17.26 21.63
CA LYS A 2 -52.74 16.51 21.68
C LYS A 2 -51.92 16.88 20.47
N THR A 3 -50.73 17.49 20.65
CA THR A 3 -49.73 17.69 19.62
C THR A 3 -49.04 16.36 19.33
N GLY A 4 -49.62 15.60 18.39
CA GLY A 4 -48.95 14.45 17.80
C GLY A 4 -48.21 14.90 16.52
N GLY A 5 -46.94 14.60 16.40
CA GLY A 5 -46.32 14.63 15.05
C GLY A 5 -45.04 15.37 14.86
N THR A 6 -43.99 15.19 15.70
CA THR A 6 -42.60 15.55 15.30
C THR A 6 -41.49 14.68 15.93
N LYS A 7 -41.89 13.61 16.65
CA LYS A 7 -40.87 12.71 17.29
C LYS A 7 -40.17 11.73 16.34
N GLY A 8 -40.61 11.59 15.08
CA GLY A 8 -40.02 10.58 14.17
C GLY A 8 -38.91 11.04 13.25
N VAL A 9 -38.78 12.35 13.01
CA VAL A 9 -37.80 12.88 12.01
C VAL A 9 -36.41 13.04 12.63
N ASP A 10 -36.30 13.23 13.93
CA ASP A 10 -35.01 13.41 14.62
C ASP A 10 -34.25 12.08 14.87
N GLU A 11 -34.89 10.94 14.72
CA GLU A 11 -34.31 9.61 15.01
C GLU A 11 -33.79 8.88 13.77
N MET A 12 -33.97 9.42 12.56
CA MET A 12 -33.63 8.77 11.29
C MET A 12 -32.78 9.71 10.42
N ILE A 13 -31.91 9.09 9.62
CA ILE A 13 -31.28 9.74 8.47
C ILE A 13 -32.06 9.27 7.25
N ARG A 14 -32.68 10.21 6.52
CA ARG A 14 -33.47 9.88 5.33
C ARG A 14 -32.73 10.30 4.08
N ILE A 15 -32.40 9.33 3.22
CA ILE A 15 -31.83 9.54 1.88
C ILE A 15 -32.98 9.50 0.88
N ILE A 16 -33.08 10.49 -0.02
CA ILE A 16 -34.16 10.60 -1.01
C ILE A 16 -33.57 10.68 -2.41
N ASN A 17 -33.95 9.72 -3.26
CA ASN A 17 -33.58 9.65 -4.68
C ASN A 17 -32.08 9.75 -4.94
N ALA A 18 -31.28 8.87 -4.32
CA ALA A 18 -29.84 8.76 -4.61
C ALA A 18 -29.60 8.03 -5.95
N ARG A 19 -28.81 8.65 -6.85
CA ARG A 19 -28.54 8.16 -8.22
C ARG A 19 -27.04 8.10 -8.55
N GLU A 20 -26.18 8.29 -7.55
CA GLU A 20 -24.71 8.26 -7.79
C GLU A 20 -24.27 6.88 -8.28
N ASN A 21 -23.42 6.83 -9.29
CA ASN A 21 -22.90 5.60 -9.92
C ASN A 21 -24.01 4.65 -10.42
N ASN A 22 -24.12 3.46 -9.84
CA ASN A 22 -25.12 2.44 -10.22
C ASN A 22 -26.42 2.48 -9.39
N LEU A 23 -26.61 3.44 -8.50
CA LEU A 23 -27.80 3.53 -7.67
C LEU A 23 -29.06 3.90 -8.49
N LYS A 24 -30.17 3.21 -8.24
CA LYS A 24 -31.43 3.34 -8.98
C LYS A 24 -32.47 4.16 -8.22
N SER A 25 -32.20 5.47 -8.07
CA SER A 25 -33.10 6.39 -7.33
C SER A 25 -33.46 5.88 -5.92
N VAL A 26 -32.42 5.49 -5.18
CA VAL A 26 -32.56 4.86 -3.87
C VAL A 26 -33.13 5.86 -2.86
N THR A 27 -34.25 5.46 -2.21
CA THR A 27 -34.79 6.16 -1.07
C THR A 27 -34.85 5.21 0.11
N LEU A 28 -34.25 5.60 1.28
CA LEU A 28 -34.25 4.78 2.47
C LEU A 28 -34.07 5.61 3.74
N ASP A 29 -34.51 5.03 4.86
CA ASP A 29 -34.35 5.57 6.21
C ASP A 29 -33.27 4.74 6.95
N ILE A 30 -32.28 5.39 7.55
CA ILE A 30 -31.20 4.79 8.36
C ILE A 30 -31.43 5.24 9.82
N PRO A 31 -31.59 4.32 10.79
CA PRO A 31 -31.79 4.70 12.18
C PRO A 31 -30.56 5.29 12.81
N LYS A 32 -30.68 6.40 13.55
CA LYS A 32 -29.62 7.01 14.34
C LYS A 32 -29.29 6.22 15.60
N ASN A 33 -28.08 6.40 16.12
CA ASN A 33 -27.62 5.77 17.37
C ASN A 33 -27.72 4.23 17.34
N LYS A 34 -27.49 3.65 16.17
CA LYS A 34 -27.54 2.21 15.92
C LYS A 34 -26.25 1.75 15.23
N LEU A 35 -25.93 0.48 15.39
CA LEU A 35 -24.97 -0.24 14.58
C LEU A 35 -25.67 -0.76 13.33
N VAL A 36 -25.44 -0.11 12.20
CA VAL A 36 -26.04 -0.43 10.90
C VAL A 36 -25.02 -1.15 10.05
N VAL A 37 -25.33 -2.35 9.60
CA VAL A 37 -24.49 -3.11 8.69
C VAL A 37 -25.07 -3.04 7.28
N VAL A 38 -24.21 -2.66 6.31
CA VAL A 38 -24.57 -2.55 4.90
C VAL A 38 -23.88 -3.67 4.13
N THR A 39 -24.70 -4.55 3.55
CA THR A 39 -24.26 -5.77 2.85
C THR A 39 -24.61 -5.75 1.37
N GLY A 40 -24.22 -6.79 0.65
CA GLY A 40 -24.51 -7.01 -0.76
C GLY A 40 -23.30 -7.50 -1.52
N VAL A 41 -23.48 -8.01 -2.73
CA VAL A 41 -22.39 -8.50 -3.57
C VAL A 41 -21.41 -7.38 -3.93
N SER A 42 -20.16 -7.73 -4.28
CA SER A 42 -19.18 -6.74 -4.75
C SER A 42 -19.73 -6.00 -5.98
N GLY A 43 -19.55 -4.67 -6.02
CA GLY A 43 -20.08 -3.83 -7.10
C GLY A 43 -21.59 -3.58 -7.07
N SER A 44 -22.33 -3.98 -6.02
CA SER A 44 -23.78 -3.75 -5.94
C SER A 44 -24.20 -2.29 -5.66
N GLY A 45 -23.26 -1.43 -5.23
CA GLY A 45 -23.53 -0.02 -4.91
C GLY A 45 -23.42 0.34 -3.43
N LYS A 46 -22.91 -0.56 -2.56
CA LYS A 46 -22.71 -0.30 -1.12
C LYS A 46 -21.87 0.94 -0.86
N SER A 47 -20.66 0.97 -1.45
CA SER A 47 -19.74 2.09 -1.29
C SER A 47 -20.30 3.37 -1.92
N SER A 48 -21.01 3.25 -3.04
CA SER A 48 -21.70 4.39 -3.68
C SER A 48 -22.73 5.01 -2.75
N LEU A 49 -23.57 4.21 -2.08
CA LEU A 49 -24.59 4.72 -1.16
C LEU A 49 -23.98 5.37 0.09
N ILE A 50 -22.99 4.69 0.70
CA ILE A 50 -22.50 5.09 2.03
C ILE A 50 -21.35 6.10 1.92
N PHE A 51 -20.38 5.89 1.03
CA PHE A 51 -19.22 6.80 0.91
C PHE A 51 -19.48 7.92 -0.09
N ASP A 52 -19.98 7.59 -1.31
CA ASP A 52 -20.12 8.61 -2.36
C ASP A 52 -21.37 9.47 -2.18
N VAL A 53 -22.43 8.98 -1.52
CA VAL A 53 -23.65 9.76 -1.25
C VAL A 53 -23.66 10.27 0.19
N LEU A 54 -23.81 9.41 1.20
CA LEU A 54 -24.04 9.83 2.58
C LEU A 54 -22.84 10.57 3.17
N TYR A 55 -21.65 9.97 3.11
CA TYR A 55 -20.44 10.56 3.69
C TYR A 55 -20.05 11.86 2.96
N ARG A 56 -20.04 11.85 1.62
CA ARG A 56 -19.68 13.06 0.84
C ARG A 56 -20.65 14.21 1.05
N GLU A 57 -21.96 13.97 1.18
CA GLU A 57 -22.92 15.02 1.50
C GLU A 57 -22.70 15.57 2.94
N ALA A 58 -22.37 14.69 3.90
CA ALA A 58 -22.03 15.13 5.25
C ALA A 58 -20.75 15.99 5.26
N GLU A 59 -19.74 15.55 4.54
CA GLU A 59 -18.47 16.28 4.34
C GLU A 59 -18.72 17.64 3.68
N PHE A 60 -19.51 17.68 2.61
CA PHE A 60 -19.88 18.91 1.90
C PHE A 60 -20.57 19.92 2.83
N ARG A 61 -21.54 19.47 3.63
CA ARG A 61 -22.24 20.34 4.60
C ARG A 61 -21.33 20.84 5.71
N TYR A 62 -20.45 19.94 6.22
CA TYR A 62 -19.49 20.30 7.25
C TYR A 62 -18.53 21.38 6.75
N PHE A 63 -17.98 21.24 5.55
CA PHE A 63 -17.12 22.24 4.94
C PHE A 63 -17.85 23.54 4.61
N GLY A 64 -19.14 23.48 4.29
CA GLY A 64 -19.98 24.65 4.09
C GLY A 64 -20.09 25.56 5.33
N SER A 65 -19.80 25.02 6.52
CA SER A 65 -19.78 25.79 7.78
C SER A 65 -18.46 26.57 8.00
N PHE A 66 -17.43 26.34 7.20
CA PHE A 66 -16.15 27.06 7.30
C PHE A 66 -16.16 28.44 6.64
N SER A 67 -15.04 29.15 6.72
CA SER A 67 -14.86 30.52 6.23
C SER A 67 -15.15 30.66 4.71
N SER A 68 -15.42 31.90 4.26
CA SER A 68 -15.65 32.20 2.85
C SER A 68 -14.51 31.80 1.92
N TYR A 69 -13.26 31.81 2.41
CA TYR A 69 -12.10 31.33 1.67
C TYR A 69 -12.19 29.83 1.39
N THR A 70 -12.57 29.01 2.37
CA THR A 70 -12.79 27.56 2.19
C THR A 70 -13.94 27.28 1.23
N ARG A 71 -14.99 28.10 1.27
CA ARG A 71 -16.15 27.97 0.36
C ARG A 71 -15.83 28.21 -1.12
N LEU A 72 -14.81 29.02 -1.46
CA LEU A 72 -14.34 29.20 -2.83
C LEU A 72 -13.79 27.89 -3.44
N PHE A 73 -13.23 27.02 -2.62
CA PHE A 73 -12.77 25.70 -3.05
C PHE A 73 -13.89 24.66 -3.10
N LEU A 74 -14.90 24.79 -2.24
CA LEU A 74 -16.08 23.90 -2.20
C LEU A 74 -16.92 23.96 -3.46
N GLY A 75 -17.02 25.10 -4.13
CA GLY A 75 -17.72 25.22 -5.43
C GLY A 75 -17.16 24.34 -6.53
N LYS A 76 -15.96 23.76 -6.34
CA LYS A 76 -15.29 22.84 -7.27
C LYS A 76 -15.41 21.35 -6.88
N ILE A 77 -15.96 21.05 -5.70
CA ILE A 77 -16.20 19.67 -5.25
C ILE A 77 -17.54 19.22 -5.83
N LYS A 78 -17.53 18.13 -6.58
CA LYS A 78 -18.76 17.53 -7.12
C LYS A 78 -19.65 17.09 -5.96
N ARG A 79 -20.84 17.66 -5.87
CA ARG A 79 -21.87 17.20 -4.94
C ARG A 79 -22.42 15.86 -5.43
N PRO A 80 -22.74 14.89 -4.53
CA PRO A 80 -23.32 13.64 -4.95
C PRO A 80 -24.68 13.83 -5.62
N ASP A 81 -25.01 12.93 -6.57
CA ASP A 81 -26.31 12.91 -7.24
C ASP A 81 -27.37 12.30 -6.30
N VAL A 82 -27.93 13.17 -5.47
CA VAL A 82 -29.01 12.86 -4.53
C VAL A 82 -29.93 14.05 -4.43
N GLU A 83 -31.24 13.79 -4.39
CA GLU A 83 -32.22 14.87 -4.27
C GLU A 83 -32.06 15.65 -2.96
N ARG A 84 -32.06 14.92 -1.81
CA ARG A 84 -31.74 15.47 -0.49
C ARG A 84 -31.47 14.38 0.54
N ILE A 85 -30.77 14.77 1.63
CA ILE A 85 -30.58 13.95 2.81
C ILE A 85 -31.04 14.74 4.03
N GLU A 86 -31.98 14.18 4.79
CA GLU A 86 -32.52 14.75 6.04
C GLU A 86 -31.87 14.10 7.25
N GLY A 87 -31.80 14.80 8.37
CA GLY A 87 -31.30 14.25 9.64
C GLY A 87 -29.80 13.96 9.67
N LEU A 88 -29.02 14.46 8.72
CA LEU A 88 -27.60 14.17 8.59
C LEU A 88 -26.76 14.88 9.66
N SER A 89 -25.99 14.11 10.44
CA SER A 89 -24.97 14.60 11.38
C SER A 89 -23.60 14.67 10.72
N PRO A 90 -22.62 15.37 11.32
CA PRO A 90 -21.24 15.32 10.86
C PRO A 90 -20.74 13.86 10.80
N ALA A 91 -19.97 13.53 9.76
CA ALA A 91 -19.52 12.17 9.51
C ALA A 91 -18.00 12.03 9.50
N VAL A 92 -17.52 10.90 9.97
CA VAL A 92 -16.10 10.50 9.92
C VAL A 92 -16.01 9.15 9.21
N ALA A 93 -15.17 9.06 8.16
CA ALA A 93 -14.91 7.82 7.44
C ALA A 93 -13.58 7.21 7.84
N VAL A 94 -13.59 5.90 8.07
CA VAL A 94 -12.39 5.09 8.27
C VAL A 94 -12.24 4.17 7.06
N ASN A 95 -11.59 4.70 6.02
CA ASN A 95 -11.43 4.04 4.73
C ASN A 95 -10.21 3.14 4.67
N GLN A 96 -10.18 2.26 3.65
CA GLN A 96 -9.04 1.38 3.29
C GLN A 96 -7.83 2.12 2.72
N GLY A 97 -7.77 3.46 2.80
CA GLY A 97 -6.67 4.24 2.24
C GLY A 97 -5.30 3.69 2.65
N PRO A 98 -4.31 3.75 1.76
CA PRO A 98 -2.96 3.26 2.03
C PRO A 98 -2.42 3.90 3.31
N ALA A 99 -1.63 3.12 4.06
CA ALA A 99 -0.90 3.66 5.19
C ALA A 99 -0.13 4.90 4.73
N VAL A 100 -0.19 5.96 5.54
CA VAL A 100 0.53 7.21 5.22
C VAL A 100 2.02 6.88 5.20
N ASN A 101 2.63 6.80 4.03
CA ASN A 101 4.07 6.57 3.85
C ASN A 101 4.88 7.81 4.21
N ASN A 102 4.65 8.34 5.41
CA ASN A 102 5.46 9.40 5.96
C ASN A 102 6.39 8.80 7.02
N PRO A 103 7.72 8.78 6.82
CA PRO A 103 8.66 8.18 7.77
C PRO A 103 8.68 8.89 9.13
N ARG A 104 8.05 10.06 9.24
CA ARG A 104 7.87 10.77 10.51
C ARG A 104 6.55 10.44 11.21
N SER A 105 5.68 9.66 10.60
CA SER A 105 4.43 9.23 11.21
C SER A 105 4.67 7.97 12.04
N THR A 106 4.30 8.01 13.32
CA THR A 106 4.46 6.89 14.26
C THR A 106 3.12 6.51 14.88
N VAL A 107 3.05 5.32 15.49
CA VAL A 107 1.88 4.87 16.27
C VAL A 107 1.49 5.94 17.30
N GLY A 108 2.45 6.47 18.03
CA GLY A 108 2.21 7.50 19.04
C GLY A 108 1.63 8.81 18.49
N THR A 109 2.09 9.23 17.29
CA THR A 109 1.57 10.46 16.65
C THR A 109 0.18 10.26 16.06
N ILE A 110 -0.11 9.08 15.54
CA ILE A 110 -1.44 8.76 15.00
C ILE A 110 -2.47 8.59 16.13
N SER A 111 -2.11 7.85 17.18
CA SER A 111 -3.00 7.61 18.31
C SER A 111 -3.23 8.83 19.21
N GLY A 112 -2.37 9.86 19.12
CA GLY A 112 -2.36 11.00 20.05
C GLY A 112 -1.61 10.74 21.36
N ILE A 113 -1.18 9.51 21.64
CA ILE A 113 -0.39 9.18 22.86
C ILE A 113 0.86 10.03 22.95
N TYR A 114 1.56 10.24 21.82
CA TYR A 114 2.77 11.05 21.82
C TYR A 114 2.52 12.51 22.19
N ASP A 115 1.35 13.05 21.87
CA ASP A 115 0.97 14.40 22.29
C ASP A 115 0.74 14.52 23.80
N HIS A 116 0.17 13.48 24.41
CA HIS A 116 0.07 13.40 25.87
C HIS A 116 1.45 13.23 26.53
N LEU A 117 2.36 12.42 25.97
CA LEU A 117 3.74 12.31 26.45
C LEU A 117 4.48 13.65 26.36
N ARG A 118 4.40 14.35 25.25
CA ARG A 118 5.00 15.68 25.09
C ARG A 118 4.48 16.66 26.12
N LEU A 119 3.19 16.61 26.42
CA LEU A 119 2.59 17.47 27.45
C LEU A 119 3.07 17.08 28.85
N LEU A 120 3.14 15.79 29.16
CA LEU A 120 3.65 15.27 30.44
C LEU A 120 5.08 15.73 30.69
N PHE A 121 5.99 15.56 29.71
CA PHE A 121 7.38 15.99 29.82
C PHE A 121 7.54 17.51 29.92
N ALA A 122 6.73 18.27 29.21
CA ALA A 122 6.76 19.73 29.30
C ALA A 122 6.28 20.25 30.64
N ARG A 123 5.36 19.56 31.32
CA ARG A 123 4.74 20.02 32.57
C ARG A 123 5.39 19.47 33.84
N THR A 124 5.93 18.24 33.77
CA THR A 124 6.45 17.54 34.95
C THR A 124 7.92 17.15 34.83
N GLY A 125 8.53 17.32 33.64
CA GLY A 125 9.93 16.98 33.39
C GLY A 125 10.94 17.87 34.14
N TYR A 126 12.08 17.30 34.45
CA TYR A 126 13.22 17.96 35.05
C TYR A 126 14.52 17.64 34.33
N LEU A 127 15.43 18.58 34.30
CA LEU A 127 16.79 18.37 33.81
C LEU A 127 17.67 17.82 34.93
N ILE A 128 18.54 16.86 34.60
CA ILE A 128 19.50 16.25 35.57
C ILE A 128 20.43 17.33 36.14
N SER A 129 20.69 18.44 35.41
CA SER A 129 21.48 19.60 35.85
C SER A 129 20.83 20.46 36.94
N GLY A 130 19.60 20.14 37.36
CA GLY A 130 18.85 20.91 38.37
C GLY A 130 18.32 22.28 37.93
N ILE A 131 18.58 22.70 36.71
CA ILE A 131 18.12 24.00 36.19
C ILE A 131 16.66 23.81 35.71
N ARG A 132 15.74 24.53 36.35
CA ARG A 132 14.33 24.62 35.97
C ARG A 132 14.13 25.74 34.95
N TYR A 133 14.13 25.41 33.67
CA TYR A 133 13.62 26.30 32.62
C TYR A 133 12.16 25.93 32.30
N PRO A 134 11.33 26.89 31.85
CA PRO A 134 10.04 26.53 31.24
C PRO A 134 10.32 25.70 29.98
N ILE A 135 10.05 24.40 30.08
CA ILE A 135 10.32 23.45 28.98
C ILE A 135 9.17 23.57 27.99
N SER A 136 9.47 24.01 26.76
CA SER A 136 8.48 24.10 25.70
C SER A 136 8.06 22.71 25.23
N ARG A 137 6.76 22.52 24.92
CA ARG A 137 6.23 21.31 24.28
C ARG A 137 6.88 21.04 22.92
N SER A 138 7.33 22.09 22.20
CA SER A 138 8.01 21.98 20.90
C SER A 138 9.35 21.26 21.00
N LEU A 139 10.04 21.32 22.13
CA LEU A 139 11.30 20.63 22.40
C LEU A 139 11.17 19.10 22.26
N PHE A 140 10.00 18.54 22.53
CA PHE A 140 9.73 17.11 22.43
C PHE A 140 9.09 16.71 21.08
N SER A 141 9.12 17.58 20.07
CA SER A 141 8.60 17.29 18.75
C SER A 141 9.75 17.00 17.78
N PHE A 142 9.86 15.80 17.30
CA PHE A 142 10.82 15.44 16.23
C PHE A 142 10.43 16.02 14.85
N ASN A 143 9.29 16.71 14.74
CA ASN A 143 8.83 17.42 13.54
C ASN A 143 9.16 18.91 13.56
N THR A 144 9.71 19.43 14.66
CA THR A 144 10.11 20.84 14.79
C THR A 144 11.64 20.94 14.82
N PRO A 145 12.23 22.03 14.31
CA PRO A 145 13.68 22.25 14.37
C PRO A 145 14.24 22.24 15.80
N GLU A 146 13.47 22.70 16.79
CA GLU A 146 13.86 22.74 18.21
C GLU A 146 14.02 21.36 18.82
N GLY A 147 13.15 20.41 18.46
CA GLY A 147 13.11 19.08 19.06
C GLY A 147 13.82 18.00 18.25
N ALA A 148 13.91 18.15 16.94
CA ALA A 148 14.48 17.15 16.06
C ALA A 148 15.99 16.93 16.30
N CYS A 149 16.42 15.68 16.22
CA CYS A 149 17.85 15.35 16.18
C CYS A 149 18.53 16.07 15.00
N PRO A 150 19.64 16.81 15.23
CA PRO A 150 20.29 17.59 14.19
C PRO A 150 20.86 16.72 13.06
N GLN A 151 21.28 15.47 13.36
CA GLN A 151 21.85 14.54 12.38
C GLN A 151 20.75 13.94 11.47
N CYS A 152 19.78 13.23 12.04
CA CYS A 152 18.73 12.55 11.25
C CYS A 152 17.50 13.42 10.99
N LYS A 153 17.48 14.68 11.45
CA LYS A 153 16.36 15.62 11.28
C LYS A 153 15.00 15.05 11.70
N GLY A 154 15.00 14.25 12.77
CA GLY A 154 13.79 13.64 13.32
C GLY A 154 13.37 12.30 12.68
N LEU A 155 14.18 11.73 11.80
CA LEU A 155 13.87 10.43 11.18
C LEU A 155 14.23 9.23 12.08
N GLY A 156 15.20 9.37 12.99
CA GLY A 156 15.72 8.28 13.82
C GLY A 156 16.69 7.34 13.08
N LEU A 157 16.69 7.42 11.78
CA LEU A 157 17.49 6.58 10.88
C LEU A 157 18.42 7.47 10.05
N GLU A 158 19.55 6.91 9.65
CA GLU A 158 20.47 7.53 8.71
C GLU A 158 20.89 6.54 7.62
N ASP A 159 21.05 7.06 6.43
CA ASP A 159 21.57 6.30 5.32
C ASP A 159 23.10 6.21 5.47
N ARG A 160 23.65 5.02 5.69
CA ARG A 160 25.07 4.73 5.75
C ARG A 160 25.50 3.87 4.58
N LEU A 161 26.64 4.22 3.99
CA LEU A 161 27.28 3.34 3.04
C LEU A 161 27.77 2.08 3.75
N ASP A 162 27.47 0.94 3.16
CA ASP A 162 27.94 -0.35 3.62
C ASP A 162 29.08 -0.83 2.74
N PRO A 163 30.32 -0.87 3.28
CA PRO A 163 31.47 -1.32 2.52
C PRO A 163 31.35 -2.75 1.98
N GLU A 164 30.62 -3.62 2.66
CA GLU A 164 30.43 -5.02 2.24
C GLU A 164 29.64 -5.13 0.93
N LEU A 165 28.70 -4.20 0.68
CA LEU A 165 27.93 -4.17 -0.57
C LEU A 165 28.75 -3.74 -1.78
N LEU A 166 29.96 -3.22 -1.56
CA LEU A 166 30.91 -2.87 -2.63
C LEU A 166 31.67 -4.09 -3.13
N ILE A 167 31.63 -5.21 -2.41
CA ILE A 167 32.36 -6.44 -2.74
C ILE A 167 31.42 -7.43 -3.40
N GLU A 168 31.72 -7.79 -4.64
CA GLU A 168 30.97 -8.78 -5.41
C GLU A 168 31.47 -10.20 -5.17
N ASP A 169 32.81 -10.37 -5.13
CA ASP A 169 33.43 -11.67 -4.95
C ASP A 169 34.69 -11.54 -4.10
N ALA A 170 34.61 -11.94 -2.85
CA ALA A 170 35.70 -11.86 -1.90
C ALA A 170 36.86 -12.85 -2.21
N THR A 171 36.66 -13.82 -3.08
CA THR A 171 37.73 -14.76 -3.51
C THR A 171 38.66 -14.15 -4.55
N LYS A 172 38.25 -13.08 -5.21
CA LYS A 172 39.02 -12.32 -6.18
C LYS A 172 39.82 -11.21 -5.53
N SER A 173 40.92 -10.80 -6.21
CA SER A 173 41.65 -9.60 -5.86
C SER A 173 40.98 -8.35 -6.45
N ILE A 174 41.39 -7.14 -5.98
CA ILE A 174 40.87 -5.88 -6.53
C ILE A 174 41.20 -5.78 -8.03
N ARG A 175 42.38 -6.23 -8.47
CA ARG A 175 42.75 -6.30 -9.87
C ARG A 175 41.87 -7.25 -10.69
N GLN A 176 41.38 -8.33 -10.07
CA GLN A 176 40.45 -9.27 -10.65
C GLN A 176 38.95 -8.85 -10.49
N ARG A 177 38.74 -7.59 -10.09
CA ARG A 177 37.41 -7.00 -9.87
C ARG A 177 36.62 -7.63 -8.71
N ALA A 178 37.24 -7.75 -7.56
CA ALA A 178 36.48 -8.08 -6.32
C ALA A 178 35.40 -7.03 -5.99
N MET A 179 35.61 -5.77 -6.43
CA MET A 179 34.68 -4.66 -6.14
C MET A 179 33.74 -4.38 -7.33
N THR A 180 32.46 -4.27 -7.08
CA THR A 180 31.41 -3.94 -8.08
C THR A 180 31.63 -2.59 -8.78
N ILE A 181 32.35 -1.68 -8.14
CA ILE A 181 32.62 -0.33 -8.64
C ILE A 181 33.87 -0.27 -9.54
N THR A 182 34.54 -1.41 -9.82
CA THR A 182 35.71 -1.47 -10.72
C THR A 182 35.24 -1.60 -12.18
N THR A 183 35.58 -0.63 -13.02
CA THR A 183 35.21 -0.64 -14.44
C THR A 183 36.09 -1.62 -15.24
N PRO A 184 35.61 -2.08 -16.42
CA PRO A 184 36.42 -2.92 -17.31
C PRO A 184 37.81 -2.35 -17.65
N ASN A 185 37.95 -1.03 -17.68
CA ASN A 185 39.15 -0.32 -18.04
C ASN A 185 40.11 -0.05 -16.86
N GLY A 186 39.88 -0.72 -15.71
CA GLY A 186 40.77 -0.60 -14.56
C GLY A 186 40.61 0.73 -13.80
N TYR A 187 39.46 1.38 -13.89
CA TYR A 187 39.14 2.58 -13.13
C TYR A 187 38.20 2.24 -11.98
N ILE A 188 38.44 2.78 -10.79
CA ILE A 188 37.58 2.60 -9.63
C ILE A 188 36.64 3.79 -9.56
N MET A 189 35.33 3.55 -9.79
CA MET A 189 34.32 4.59 -9.70
C MET A 189 34.32 5.21 -8.30
N TYR A 190 34.10 6.51 -8.23
CA TYR A 190 34.06 7.32 -7.01
C TYR A 190 35.38 7.57 -6.32
N SER A 191 36.45 6.78 -6.59
CA SER A 191 37.78 7.01 -6.01
C SER A 191 38.62 8.02 -6.78
N GLN A 192 38.29 8.27 -8.05
CA GLN A 192 39.02 9.10 -8.99
C GLN A 192 40.45 8.58 -9.33
N VAL A 193 40.71 7.31 -9.06
CA VAL A 193 42.03 6.67 -9.34
C VAL A 193 41.86 5.42 -10.21
N THR A 194 42.96 5.04 -10.90
CA THR A 194 43.08 3.75 -11.59
C THR A 194 43.58 2.67 -10.63
N LEU A 195 43.47 1.40 -11.04
CA LEU A 195 44.02 0.27 -10.28
C LEU A 195 45.52 0.42 -10.05
N ASP A 196 46.28 0.93 -11.03
CA ASP A 196 47.73 1.10 -10.90
C ASP A 196 48.08 2.20 -9.90
N VAL A 197 47.29 3.27 -9.82
CA VAL A 197 47.49 4.32 -8.82
C VAL A 197 47.10 3.81 -7.43
N LEU A 198 46.01 3.04 -7.32
CA LEU A 198 45.63 2.41 -6.05
C LEU A 198 46.72 1.42 -5.59
N ASP A 199 47.36 0.65 -6.51
CA ASP A 199 48.44 -0.26 -6.16
C ASP A 199 49.65 0.47 -5.58
N GLN A 200 49.97 1.68 -6.07
CA GLN A 200 51.02 2.52 -5.48
C GLN A 200 50.70 2.91 -4.04
N VAL A 201 49.44 3.28 -3.74
CA VAL A 201 49.00 3.58 -2.37
C VAL A 201 49.14 2.33 -1.50
N CYS A 202 48.62 1.19 -1.97
CA CYS A 202 48.68 -0.06 -1.23
C CYS A 202 50.11 -0.51 -0.93
N ARG A 203 51.03 -0.39 -1.90
CA ARG A 203 52.48 -0.71 -1.70
C ARG A 203 53.15 0.22 -0.69
N ALA A 204 52.78 1.50 -0.66
CA ALA A 204 53.26 2.42 0.36
C ALA A 204 52.77 2.04 1.77
N GLU A 205 51.61 1.35 1.87
CA GLU A 205 51.07 0.80 3.09
C GLU A 205 51.57 -0.63 3.43
N GLY A 206 52.39 -1.25 2.55
CA GLY A 206 53.01 -2.53 2.79
C GLY A 206 52.25 -3.74 2.24
N PHE A 207 51.25 -3.54 1.38
CA PHE A 207 50.51 -4.62 0.72
C PHE A 207 50.30 -4.30 -0.77
N ASN A 208 49.63 -5.18 -1.54
CA ASN A 208 49.32 -4.95 -2.94
C ASN A 208 47.86 -5.32 -3.26
N ILE A 209 47.34 -4.87 -4.40
CA ILE A 209 45.97 -5.10 -4.83
C ILE A 209 45.70 -6.48 -5.44
N ASP A 210 46.73 -7.34 -5.54
CA ASP A 210 46.65 -8.68 -6.13
C ASP A 210 46.27 -9.76 -5.07
N ILE A 211 46.30 -9.41 -3.79
CA ILE A 211 45.85 -10.25 -2.69
C ILE A 211 44.32 -10.42 -2.78
N PRO A 212 43.76 -11.66 -2.67
CA PRO A 212 42.36 -11.88 -2.60
C PRO A 212 41.70 -11.06 -1.46
N TRP A 213 40.54 -10.48 -1.72
CA TRP A 213 39.86 -9.59 -0.75
C TRP A 213 39.67 -10.22 0.63
N LYS A 214 39.33 -11.51 0.66
CA LYS A 214 39.16 -12.28 1.93
C LYS A 214 40.43 -12.34 2.78
N ASP A 215 41.60 -12.31 2.13
CA ASP A 215 42.91 -12.49 2.78
C ASP A 215 43.55 -11.16 3.18
N LEU A 216 42.94 -10.01 2.82
CA LEU A 216 43.36 -8.68 3.27
C LEU A 216 43.03 -8.47 4.75
N SER A 217 43.98 -7.87 5.49
CA SER A 217 43.78 -7.48 6.88
C SER A 217 42.69 -6.39 7.00
N PRO A 218 42.03 -6.22 8.17
CA PRO A 218 41.09 -5.12 8.40
C PRO A 218 41.73 -3.73 8.12
N GLU A 219 42.99 -3.55 8.49
CA GLU A 219 43.77 -2.29 8.27
C GLU A 219 43.91 -2.03 6.78
N ASN A 220 44.27 -3.04 5.99
CA ASN A 220 44.45 -2.93 4.54
C ASN A 220 43.14 -2.61 3.84
N LYS A 221 42.01 -3.24 4.27
CA LYS A 221 40.67 -2.92 3.79
C LYS A 221 40.26 -1.48 4.14
N HIS A 222 40.67 -1.01 5.32
CA HIS A 222 40.39 0.37 5.75
C HIS A 222 41.09 1.39 4.84
N VAL A 223 42.37 1.15 4.44
CA VAL A 223 43.09 2.00 3.51
C VAL A 223 42.36 2.12 2.16
N ILE A 224 41.86 1.01 1.63
CA ILE A 224 41.15 1.00 0.35
C ILE A 224 39.85 1.80 0.43
N PHE A 225 39.10 1.62 1.52
CA PHE A 225 37.81 2.27 1.69
C PHE A 225 37.89 3.72 2.15
N TYR A 226 38.79 4.05 3.07
CA TYR A 226 38.80 5.35 3.76
C TYR A 226 40.00 6.22 3.43
N GLY A 227 41.00 5.67 2.68
CA GLY A 227 42.12 6.43 2.18
C GLY A 227 43.41 6.29 2.98
N SER A 228 44.45 6.96 2.49
CA SER A 228 45.79 7.08 3.11
C SER A 228 46.41 8.41 2.74
N ASP A 229 47.16 8.96 3.67
CA ASP A 229 47.93 10.20 3.52
C ASP A 229 49.48 9.97 3.36
N LYS A 230 49.94 8.72 3.31
CA LYS A 230 51.36 8.39 3.24
C LYS A 230 52.07 8.85 1.98
N ILE A 231 51.33 8.87 0.87
CA ILE A 231 51.90 9.33 -0.42
C ILE A 231 50.92 10.27 -1.14
N GLU A 232 51.48 11.19 -1.90
CA GLU A 232 50.73 11.97 -2.87
C GLU A 232 50.60 11.20 -4.19
N ILE A 233 49.42 11.12 -4.71
CA ILE A 233 49.07 10.45 -5.95
C ILE A 233 48.48 11.43 -6.97
N PRO A 234 48.64 11.15 -8.27
CA PRO A 234 48.00 11.93 -9.30
C PRO A 234 46.52 11.57 -9.42
N PHE A 235 45.63 12.55 -9.22
CA PHE A 235 44.20 12.38 -9.50
C PHE A 235 43.66 13.58 -10.25
N GLY A 236 42.57 13.41 -10.99
CA GLY A 236 42.06 14.46 -11.86
C GLY A 236 40.60 14.78 -11.61
N LYS A 237 40.27 16.07 -11.44
CA LYS A 237 38.90 16.58 -11.67
C LYS A 237 38.73 16.68 -13.18
N HIS A 238 37.95 15.78 -13.78
CA HIS A 238 37.55 15.88 -15.17
C HIS A 238 36.33 16.78 -15.33
N PRO A 239 36.39 17.85 -16.18
CA PRO A 239 35.21 18.59 -16.56
C PRO A 239 34.18 17.67 -17.24
N LEU A 240 32.89 18.02 -17.15
CA LEU A 240 31.78 17.24 -17.75
C LEU A 240 31.98 16.95 -19.24
N GLU A 241 32.61 17.88 -19.97
CA GLU A 241 32.88 17.77 -21.40
C GLU A 241 33.92 16.67 -21.75
N SER A 242 34.81 16.32 -20.82
CA SER A 242 35.76 15.22 -21.05
C SER A 242 35.15 13.86 -20.78
N ARG A 243 34.05 13.78 -20.01
CA ARG A 243 33.32 12.54 -19.77
C ARG A 243 32.60 12.01 -21.00
N MET A 244 32.25 12.88 -21.95
CA MET A 244 31.57 12.48 -23.18
C MET A 244 32.53 12.04 -24.32
N LYS A 245 33.83 12.20 -24.16
CA LYS A 245 34.86 11.78 -25.15
C LYS A 245 35.67 10.54 -24.73
N TRP A 246 35.19 9.76 -23.78
CA TRP A 246 35.93 8.62 -23.25
C TRP A 246 35.85 7.38 -24.13
N SER A 247 36.68 7.32 -25.13
CA SER A 247 37.07 6.06 -25.80
C SER A 247 38.55 5.66 -25.55
N GLY A 248 39.25 6.31 -24.62
CA GLY A 248 40.66 5.99 -24.32
C GLY A 248 41.18 6.69 -23.06
N ILE A 249 41.93 5.94 -22.27
CA ILE A 249 42.51 6.31 -20.99
C ILE A 249 43.75 7.18 -21.20
N THR A 250 43.57 8.49 -21.40
CA THR A 250 44.73 9.40 -21.44
C THR A 250 44.43 10.79 -20.88
N ALA A 251 43.51 10.89 -19.91
CA ALA A 251 43.35 12.12 -19.18
C ALA A 251 44.53 12.28 -18.22
N LYS A 252 45.45 13.19 -18.52
CA LYS A 252 46.54 13.54 -17.60
C LYS A 252 45.94 14.01 -16.27
N PRO A 253 46.46 13.52 -15.12
CA PRO A 253 46.08 14.01 -13.80
C PRO A 253 46.32 15.51 -13.71
N ARG A 254 45.36 16.26 -13.20
CA ARG A 254 45.46 17.71 -13.08
C ARG A 254 46.02 18.19 -11.75
N GLU A 255 45.94 17.36 -10.72
CA GLU A 255 46.35 17.72 -9.35
C GLU A 255 47.03 16.52 -8.69
N MET A 256 47.99 16.81 -7.80
CA MET A 256 48.55 15.85 -6.86
C MET A 256 47.86 15.99 -5.52
N GLY A 257 47.65 14.91 -4.83
CA GLY A 257 47.03 14.91 -3.51
C GLY A 257 46.95 13.51 -2.90
N VAL A 258 46.39 13.40 -1.70
CA VAL A 258 46.32 12.13 -0.98
C VAL A 258 45.06 11.31 -1.40
N TYR A 259 45.15 9.99 -1.28
CA TYR A 259 44.08 9.10 -1.59
C TYR A 259 42.97 9.20 -0.51
N LYS A 260 41.82 9.72 -0.88
CA LYS A 260 40.67 9.97 0.05
C LYS A 260 39.83 8.75 0.37
N GLY A 261 40.05 7.61 -0.30
CA GLY A 261 39.20 6.43 -0.19
C GLY A 261 37.90 6.51 -1.00
N VAL A 262 37.21 5.40 -1.10
CA VAL A 262 35.95 5.28 -1.86
C VAL A 262 34.79 5.81 -1.04
N ILE A 263 34.69 5.42 0.24
CA ILE A 263 33.55 5.71 1.11
C ILE A 263 33.38 7.22 1.35
N PRO A 264 34.40 7.97 1.77
CA PRO A 264 34.25 9.42 2.00
C PRO A 264 33.78 10.19 0.77
N VAL A 265 34.28 9.80 -0.42
CA VAL A 265 33.87 10.43 -1.69
C VAL A 265 32.40 10.10 -2.03
N MET A 266 31.98 8.86 -1.81
CA MET A 266 30.59 8.46 -2.02
C MET A 266 29.66 9.16 -1.03
N GLU A 267 30.06 9.33 0.25
CA GLU A 267 29.30 10.08 1.25
C GLU A 267 29.15 11.55 0.89
N GLU A 268 30.19 12.19 0.38
CA GLU A 268 30.13 13.58 -0.08
C GLU A 268 29.15 13.74 -1.25
N ILE A 269 29.17 12.80 -2.20
CA ILE A 269 28.21 12.79 -3.31
C ILE A 269 26.78 12.56 -2.79
N LEU A 270 26.59 11.62 -1.86
CA LEU A 270 25.29 11.30 -1.30
C LEU A 270 24.68 12.48 -0.52
N LYS A 271 25.50 13.26 0.18
CA LYS A 271 25.07 14.50 0.87
C LYS A 271 24.62 15.58 -0.11
N ARG A 272 25.25 15.66 -1.27
CA ARG A 272 24.94 16.68 -2.29
C ARG A 272 23.77 16.29 -3.18
N ASP A 273 23.71 15.02 -3.60
CA ASP A 273 22.73 14.48 -4.53
C ASP A 273 22.44 13.01 -4.20
N ARG A 274 21.16 12.65 -4.01
CA ARG A 274 20.75 11.26 -3.79
C ARG A 274 20.86 10.43 -5.06
N ASN A 275 22.09 10.18 -5.50
CA ASN A 275 22.38 9.42 -6.71
C ASN A 275 21.91 7.97 -6.59
N LYS A 276 21.01 7.55 -7.49
CA LYS A 276 20.44 6.19 -7.50
C LYS A 276 21.50 5.08 -7.58
N ASN A 277 22.62 5.33 -8.23
CA ASN A 277 23.70 4.36 -8.35
C ASN A 277 24.49 4.16 -7.05
N ILE A 278 24.51 5.17 -6.17
CA ILE A 278 25.13 5.08 -4.84
C ILE A 278 24.16 4.48 -3.84
N LEU A 279 22.86 4.79 -3.95
CA LEU A 279 21.84 4.29 -3.03
C LEU A 279 21.77 2.75 -2.95
N ARG A 280 22.21 2.02 -3.97
CA ARG A 280 22.30 0.56 -3.94
C ARG A 280 23.33 0.01 -2.95
N PHE A 281 24.28 0.85 -2.49
CA PHE A 281 25.31 0.51 -1.52
C PHE A 281 25.03 1.11 -0.13
N VAL A 282 23.80 1.61 0.07
CA VAL A 282 23.38 2.23 1.32
C VAL A 282 22.52 1.25 2.10
N ARG A 283 22.84 1.09 3.38
CA ARG A 283 21.96 0.48 4.38
C ARG A 283 21.40 1.56 5.30
N THR A 284 20.14 1.44 5.62
CA THR A 284 19.52 2.30 6.63
C THR A 284 19.87 1.77 8.01
N ALA A 285 20.51 2.59 8.83
CA ALA A 285 20.93 2.26 10.18
C ALA A 285 20.33 3.24 11.21
N CYS A 286 20.29 2.84 12.47
CA CYS A 286 19.93 3.76 13.55
C CYS A 286 20.88 4.96 13.60
N CYS A 287 20.33 6.16 13.74
CA CYS A 287 21.11 7.39 13.83
C CYS A 287 22.08 7.34 15.02
N SER A 288 23.36 7.61 14.77
CA SER A 288 24.45 7.54 15.75
C SER A 288 24.32 8.55 16.89
N VAL A 289 23.66 9.71 16.63
CA VAL A 289 23.51 10.78 17.61
C VAL A 289 22.33 10.53 18.56
N CYS A 290 21.17 10.13 18.04
CA CYS A 290 19.97 9.95 18.87
C CYS A 290 19.66 8.48 19.18
N GLY A 291 20.42 7.51 18.66
CA GLY A 291 20.17 6.09 18.86
C GLY A 291 18.74 5.64 18.48
N GLY A 292 18.20 6.17 17.38
CA GLY A 292 16.84 5.89 16.92
C GLY A 292 15.73 6.75 17.56
N LYS A 293 16.00 7.46 18.65
CA LYS A 293 14.99 8.21 19.44
C LYS A 293 14.46 9.50 18.78
N ARG A 294 14.96 9.87 17.61
CA ARG A 294 14.49 10.99 16.74
C ARG A 294 14.69 12.40 17.30
N LEU A 295 14.93 12.56 18.60
CA LEU A 295 15.02 13.84 19.30
C LEU A 295 16.46 14.28 19.51
N ASN A 296 16.64 15.58 19.74
CA ASN A 296 17.93 16.15 20.08
C ASN A 296 18.39 15.75 21.50
N PRO A 297 19.71 15.85 21.82
CA PRO A 297 20.24 15.45 23.13
C PRO A 297 19.62 16.22 24.30
N LEU A 298 19.26 17.51 24.13
CA LEU A 298 18.63 18.30 25.16
C LEU A 298 17.25 17.76 25.53
N ALA A 299 16.43 17.44 24.54
CA ALA A 299 15.11 16.83 24.78
C ALA A 299 15.23 15.48 25.50
N LEU A 300 16.25 14.67 25.15
CA LEU A 300 16.51 13.36 25.75
C LEU A 300 17.13 13.46 27.17
N SER A 301 17.70 14.61 27.55
CA SER A 301 18.21 14.85 28.90
C SER A 301 17.10 15.17 29.91
N VAL A 302 15.90 15.55 29.44
CA VAL A 302 14.75 15.77 30.33
C VAL A 302 14.18 14.42 30.77
N LYS A 303 13.96 14.29 32.09
CA LYS A 303 13.45 13.03 32.69
C LYS A 303 12.11 13.24 33.37
N VAL A 304 11.29 12.20 33.36
CA VAL A 304 10.06 12.05 34.14
C VAL A 304 10.13 10.68 34.81
N GLY A 305 10.19 10.61 36.14
CA GLY A 305 10.37 9.36 36.85
C GLY A 305 11.63 8.56 36.47
N GLY A 306 12.70 9.25 36.05
CA GLY A 306 13.93 8.61 35.57
C GLY A 306 13.97 8.28 34.07
N TRP A 307 12.83 8.29 33.37
CA TRP A 307 12.72 7.96 31.96
C TRP A 307 12.85 9.19 31.05
N ASP A 308 13.52 9.06 29.91
CA ASP A 308 13.40 10.02 28.80
C ASP A 308 12.22 9.64 27.89
N ILE A 309 11.72 10.62 27.16
CA ILE A 309 10.55 10.42 26.29
C ILE A 309 10.79 9.37 25.18
N GLY A 310 12.03 9.25 24.67
CA GLY A 310 12.38 8.26 23.67
C GLY A 310 12.35 6.85 24.22
N ALA A 311 12.84 6.64 25.46
CA ALA A 311 12.82 5.33 26.12
C ALA A 311 11.38 4.87 26.40
N LEU A 312 10.50 5.76 26.88
CA LEU A 312 9.08 5.45 27.07
C LEU A 312 8.38 5.15 25.75
N SER A 313 8.69 5.90 24.70
CA SER A 313 8.06 5.70 23.39
C SER A 313 8.45 4.37 22.73
N ALA A 314 9.63 3.83 23.06
CA ALA A 314 10.12 2.55 22.53
C ALA A 314 9.50 1.33 23.20
N MET A 315 8.87 1.50 24.36
CA MET A 315 8.17 0.41 25.05
C MET A 315 6.84 0.07 24.37
N PRO A 316 6.37 -1.19 24.45
CA PRO A 316 4.98 -1.51 24.15
C PRO A 316 4.03 -0.60 24.94
N VAL A 317 2.93 -0.15 24.31
CA VAL A 317 2.05 0.87 24.93
C VAL A 317 1.48 0.45 26.30
N THR A 318 1.31 -0.84 26.55
CA THR A 318 0.89 -1.36 27.86
C THR A 318 1.98 -1.18 28.90
N GLU A 319 3.21 -1.61 28.61
CA GLU A 319 4.36 -1.47 29.51
C GLU A 319 4.66 0.01 29.78
N MET A 320 4.59 0.85 28.73
CA MET A 320 4.73 2.31 28.87
C MET A 320 3.68 2.87 29.82
N SER A 321 2.42 2.47 29.70
CA SER A 321 1.32 2.94 30.57
C SER A 321 1.55 2.53 32.02
N GLU A 322 1.99 1.31 32.26
CA GLU A 322 2.33 0.79 33.59
C GLU A 322 3.54 1.51 34.18
N ALA A 323 4.60 1.71 33.39
CA ALA A 323 5.80 2.42 33.81
C ALA A 323 5.49 3.87 34.22
N ILE A 324 4.62 4.56 33.46
CA ILE A 324 4.22 5.95 33.78
C ILE A 324 3.29 5.99 35.01
N ALA A 325 2.38 5.02 35.14
CA ALA A 325 1.47 4.94 36.30
C ALA A 325 2.21 4.70 37.63
N ALA A 326 3.37 4.05 37.60
CA ALA A 326 4.22 3.82 38.76
C ALA A 326 5.03 5.04 39.22
N ILE A 327 5.00 6.15 38.46
CA ILE A 327 5.77 7.36 38.80
C ILE A 327 5.06 8.14 39.90
N GLU A 328 5.78 8.41 40.98
CA GLU A 328 5.34 9.34 42.05
C GLU A 328 5.60 10.79 41.63
N PHE A 329 4.53 11.54 41.41
CA PHE A 329 4.63 12.96 41.07
C PHE A 329 4.57 13.84 42.32
N PRO A 330 5.37 14.93 42.39
CA PRO A 330 5.24 15.94 43.43
C PRO A 330 3.82 16.49 43.52
N LEU A 331 3.36 16.89 44.71
CA LEU A 331 2.00 17.35 44.95
C LEU A 331 1.56 18.48 43.99
N VAL A 332 2.47 19.37 43.61
CA VAL A 332 2.20 20.49 42.67
C VAL A 332 1.89 19.99 41.26
N HIS A 333 2.48 18.86 40.84
CA HIS A 333 2.31 18.32 39.51
C HIS A 333 1.22 17.22 39.43
N LYS A 334 0.80 16.69 40.56
CA LYS A 334 -0.12 15.57 40.67
C LYS A 334 -1.46 15.78 39.96
N PRO A 335 -2.14 16.94 40.02
CA PRO A 335 -3.40 17.14 39.29
C PRO A 335 -3.22 17.12 37.79
N VAL A 336 -2.21 17.83 37.26
CA VAL A 336 -1.94 17.90 35.81
C VAL A 336 -1.46 16.56 35.30
N ALA A 337 -0.59 15.86 36.03
CA ALA A 337 -0.16 14.52 35.67
C ALA A 337 -1.34 13.55 35.63
N GLY A 338 -2.25 13.60 36.63
CA GLY A 338 -3.42 12.74 36.71
C GLY A 338 -4.35 12.85 35.50
N GLU A 339 -4.60 14.08 35.04
CA GLU A 339 -5.42 14.33 33.83
C GLU A 339 -4.77 13.74 32.57
N ILE A 340 -3.46 13.99 32.38
CA ILE A 340 -2.71 13.46 31.23
C ILE A 340 -2.67 11.93 31.25
N LEU A 341 -2.44 11.34 32.42
CA LEU A 341 -2.39 9.89 32.60
C LEU A 341 -3.74 9.22 32.32
N SER A 342 -4.84 9.87 32.72
CA SER A 342 -6.18 9.39 32.38
C SER A 342 -6.40 9.33 30.87
N GLY A 343 -5.93 10.34 30.12
CA GLY A 343 -5.97 10.35 28.66
C GLY A 343 -5.16 9.21 28.03
N ILE A 344 -3.92 8.99 28.51
CA ILE A 344 -3.06 7.88 28.04
C ILE A 344 -3.72 6.52 28.35
N SER A 345 -4.18 6.33 29.58
CA SER A 345 -4.81 5.07 30.00
C SER A 345 -6.06 4.73 29.19
N SER A 346 -6.88 5.72 28.87
CA SER A 346 -8.07 5.54 28.04
C SER A 346 -7.70 5.05 26.62
N LEU A 347 -6.72 5.68 25.98
CA LEU A 347 -6.22 5.29 24.68
C LEU A 347 -5.58 3.89 24.69
N VAL A 348 -4.74 3.60 25.70
CA VAL A 348 -4.08 2.29 25.84
C VAL A 348 -5.11 1.19 26.08
N LYS A 349 -6.17 1.45 26.87
CA LYS A 349 -7.27 0.50 27.07
C LYS A 349 -7.93 0.11 25.75
N VAL A 350 -8.26 1.08 24.91
CA VAL A 350 -8.85 0.83 23.59
C VAL A 350 -7.87 0.10 22.68
N MET A 351 -6.60 0.49 22.67
CA MET A 351 -5.57 -0.21 21.89
C MET A 351 -5.43 -1.66 22.33
N LYS A 352 -5.49 -1.95 23.63
CA LYS A 352 -5.46 -3.32 24.18
C LYS A 352 -6.67 -4.13 23.72
N GLN A 353 -7.87 -3.56 23.76
CA GLN A 353 -9.10 -4.21 23.27
C GLN A 353 -9.00 -4.56 21.78
N LEU A 354 -8.36 -3.69 20.97
CA LEU A 354 -8.15 -3.91 19.55
C LEU A 354 -6.93 -4.78 19.21
N GLY A 355 -6.29 -5.42 20.18
CA GLY A 355 -5.12 -6.29 19.96
C GLY A 355 -3.85 -5.55 19.54
N LEU A 356 -3.74 -4.24 19.84
CA LEU A 356 -2.59 -3.39 19.52
C LEU A 356 -1.63 -3.17 20.71
N ALA A 357 -1.78 -3.94 21.78
CA ALA A 357 -1.02 -3.81 23.02
C ALA A 357 0.49 -3.94 22.83
N HIS A 358 0.92 -4.72 21.83
CA HIS A 358 2.32 -5.01 21.49
C HIS A 358 3.02 -3.89 20.73
N LEU A 359 2.29 -2.89 20.24
CA LEU A 359 2.87 -1.79 19.47
C LEU A 359 3.58 -0.81 20.39
N SER A 360 4.75 -0.32 19.99
CA SER A 360 5.42 0.80 20.64
C SER A 360 5.00 2.13 20.01
N ALA A 361 5.04 3.22 20.81
CA ALA A 361 4.62 4.53 20.34
C ALA A 361 5.56 5.13 19.26
N ASP A 362 6.83 4.71 19.23
CA ASP A 362 7.83 5.13 18.24
C ASP A 362 7.79 4.34 16.94
N ARG A 363 7.05 3.21 16.89
CA ARG A 363 6.95 2.36 15.70
C ARG A 363 6.40 3.14 14.51
N GLU A 364 7.09 3.06 13.38
CA GLU A 364 6.71 3.75 12.15
C GLU A 364 5.37 3.25 11.58
N SER A 365 4.53 4.18 11.15
CA SER A 365 3.22 3.85 10.57
C SER A 365 3.33 3.00 9.30
N GLY A 366 4.39 3.20 8.51
CA GLY A 366 4.65 2.42 7.29
C GLY A 366 5.00 0.94 7.54
N SER A 367 5.40 0.58 8.78
CA SER A 367 5.71 -0.80 9.17
C SER A 367 4.49 -1.58 9.68
N LEU A 368 3.35 -0.91 9.83
CA LEU A 368 2.11 -1.52 10.30
C LEU A 368 1.45 -2.32 9.17
N SER A 369 0.90 -3.47 9.51
CA SER A 369 -0.02 -4.17 8.61
C SER A 369 -1.27 -3.31 8.34
N ALA A 370 -1.97 -3.57 7.24
CA ALA A 370 -3.20 -2.86 6.91
C ALA A 370 -4.25 -2.95 8.03
N GLY A 371 -4.38 -4.12 8.67
CA GLY A 371 -5.27 -4.33 9.82
C GLY A 371 -4.85 -3.53 11.06
N GLU A 372 -3.56 -3.51 11.42
CA GLU A 372 -3.05 -2.72 12.55
C GLU A 372 -3.26 -1.22 12.33
N SER A 373 -3.00 -0.74 11.12
CA SER A 373 -3.20 0.68 10.77
C SER A 373 -4.67 1.11 10.89
N ARG A 374 -5.62 0.26 10.45
CA ARG A 374 -7.07 0.52 10.58
C ARG A 374 -7.52 0.53 12.03
N ARG A 375 -7.12 -0.48 12.81
CA ARG A 375 -7.45 -0.56 14.24
C ARG A 375 -6.86 0.61 15.02
N LEU A 376 -5.66 1.07 14.66
CA LEU A 376 -5.06 2.26 15.27
C LEU A 376 -5.87 3.54 14.99
N LYS A 377 -6.34 3.72 13.75
CA LYS A 377 -7.25 4.82 13.41
C LYS A 377 -8.56 4.75 14.21
N LEU A 378 -9.12 3.55 14.34
CA LEU A 378 -10.33 3.33 15.15
C LEU A 378 -10.08 3.66 16.63
N ALA A 379 -8.96 3.21 17.20
CA ALA A 379 -8.58 3.53 18.58
C ALA A 379 -8.52 5.05 18.82
N THR A 380 -8.00 5.79 17.85
CA THR A 380 -7.93 7.26 17.91
C THR A 380 -9.33 7.89 17.93
N GLN A 381 -10.24 7.42 17.12
CA GLN A 381 -11.61 7.96 17.05
C GLN A 381 -12.40 7.69 18.35
N LEU A 382 -12.26 6.49 18.91
CA LEU A 382 -12.86 6.15 20.20
C LEU A 382 -12.31 6.99 21.35
N GLY A 383 -11.03 7.26 21.33
CA GLY A 383 -10.36 8.09 22.33
C GLY A 383 -10.77 9.58 22.25
N SER A 384 -11.38 10.03 21.14
CA SER A 384 -11.78 11.43 20.96
C SER A 384 -13.01 11.85 21.82
N GLY A 385 -13.81 10.89 22.28
CA GLY A 385 -15.02 11.15 23.10
C GLY A 385 -16.13 11.92 22.38
N LEU A 386 -16.08 12.00 21.03
CA LEU A 386 -17.10 12.67 20.22
C LEU A 386 -18.42 11.89 20.27
N SER A 387 -19.53 12.60 20.37
CA SER A 387 -20.90 12.05 20.35
C SER A 387 -21.76 12.77 19.32
N GLY A 388 -22.86 12.12 18.88
CA GLY A 388 -23.75 12.66 17.87
C GLY A 388 -23.19 12.61 16.44
N MET A 389 -22.14 11.87 16.22
CA MET A 389 -21.46 11.70 14.93
C MET A 389 -21.97 10.50 14.14
N ILE A 390 -21.72 10.51 12.84
CA ILE A 390 -21.85 9.33 11.98
C ILE A 390 -20.45 8.78 11.73
N TYR A 391 -20.19 7.54 12.12
CA TYR A 391 -18.95 6.83 11.78
C TYR A 391 -19.21 5.83 10.68
N VAL A 392 -18.42 5.89 9.63
CA VAL A 392 -18.52 5.02 8.45
C VAL A 392 -17.26 4.18 8.33
N PHE A 393 -17.42 2.85 8.31
CA PHE A 393 -16.31 1.89 8.19
C PHE A 393 -16.47 1.06 6.91
N ASP A 394 -15.34 0.87 6.20
CA ASP A 394 -15.28 0.06 4.98
C ASP A 394 -14.51 -1.23 5.28
N GLU A 395 -15.23 -2.35 5.31
CA GLU A 395 -14.72 -3.71 5.54
C GLU A 395 -13.68 -3.77 6.69
N PRO A 396 -14.02 -3.37 7.91
CA PRO A 396 -13.06 -3.28 9.01
C PRO A 396 -12.54 -4.64 9.49
N SER A 397 -13.20 -5.75 9.14
CA SER A 397 -12.78 -7.12 9.50
C SER A 397 -11.65 -7.68 8.65
N ILE A 398 -11.30 -7.05 7.51
CA ILE A 398 -10.30 -7.60 6.58
C ILE A 398 -8.97 -7.87 7.29
N GLY A 399 -8.50 -9.12 7.18
CA GLY A 399 -7.22 -9.56 7.74
C GLY A 399 -7.23 -9.82 9.24
N LEU A 400 -8.42 -9.77 9.89
CA LEU A 400 -8.58 -10.11 11.30
C LEU A 400 -8.82 -11.61 11.50
N HIS A 401 -8.39 -12.10 12.64
CA HIS A 401 -8.78 -13.40 13.15
C HIS A 401 -10.18 -13.32 13.79
N HIS A 402 -10.94 -14.42 13.86
CA HIS A 402 -12.29 -14.42 14.44
C HIS A 402 -12.37 -13.83 15.85
N THR A 403 -11.37 -14.06 16.70
CA THR A 403 -11.30 -13.48 18.05
C THR A 403 -11.13 -11.96 18.01
N GLU A 404 -10.38 -11.44 17.03
CA GLU A 404 -10.17 -10.01 16.83
C GLU A 404 -11.43 -9.34 16.25
N THR A 405 -12.16 -10.04 15.38
CA THR A 405 -13.47 -9.58 14.85
C THR A 405 -14.49 -9.37 15.98
N ALA A 406 -14.57 -10.30 16.92
CA ALA A 406 -15.48 -10.15 18.07
C ALA A 406 -15.13 -8.92 18.92
N ALA A 407 -13.84 -8.72 19.24
CA ALA A 407 -13.39 -7.56 19.98
C ALA A 407 -13.65 -6.24 19.22
N LEU A 408 -13.53 -6.23 17.90
CA LEU A 408 -13.84 -5.08 17.07
C LEU A 408 -15.33 -4.75 17.11
N ILE A 409 -16.21 -5.74 17.04
CA ILE A 409 -17.67 -5.55 17.16
C ILE A 409 -18.02 -4.92 18.50
N ASP A 410 -17.42 -5.38 19.60
CA ASP A 410 -17.68 -4.82 20.93
C ASP A 410 -17.23 -3.35 21.02
N VAL A 411 -16.11 -3.01 20.41
CA VAL A 411 -15.61 -1.64 20.31
C VAL A 411 -16.55 -0.76 19.49
N LEU A 412 -17.10 -1.24 18.38
CA LEU A 412 -18.09 -0.50 17.57
C LEU A 412 -19.43 -0.31 18.33
N LYS A 413 -19.84 -1.29 19.13
CA LYS A 413 -20.99 -1.14 20.04
C LYS A 413 -20.74 -0.07 21.09
N GLN A 414 -19.54 -0.02 21.69
CA GLN A 414 -19.18 1.04 22.63
C GLN A 414 -19.25 2.43 21.96
N LEU A 415 -18.77 2.55 20.70
CA LEU A 415 -18.86 3.79 19.94
C LEU A 415 -20.31 4.20 19.68
N ARG A 416 -21.20 3.25 19.35
CA ARG A 416 -22.65 3.46 19.23
C ARG A 416 -23.25 3.93 20.56
N ASP A 417 -22.91 3.26 21.66
CA ASP A 417 -23.47 3.53 23.00
C ASP A 417 -23.05 4.90 23.57
N GLN A 418 -22.02 5.53 23.00
CA GLN A 418 -21.65 6.93 23.24
C GLN A 418 -22.60 7.93 22.54
N GLY A 419 -23.66 7.47 21.89
CA GLY A 419 -24.63 8.31 21.18
C GLY A 419 -24.25 8.59 19.73
N ASN A 420 -23.53 7.68 19.08
CA ASN A 420 -23.13 7.79 17.68
C ASN A 420 -23.90 6.81 16.79
N THR A 421 -24.05 7.18 15.51
CA THR A 421 -24.52 6.27 14.48
C THR A 421 -23.32 5.59 13.84
N VAL A 422 -23.26 4.27 13.88
CA VAL A 422 -22.13 3.48 13.35
C VAL A 422 -22.61 2.70 12.13
N ILE A 423 -22.08 3.03 10.95
CA ILE A 423 -22.43 2.38 9.69
C ILE A 423 -21.20 1.59 9.21
N VAL A 424 -21.39 0.30 8.98
CA VAL A 424 -20.32 -0.62 8.59
C VAL A 424 -20.67 -1.30 7.28
N VAL A 425 -19.87 -1.10 6.25
CA VAL A 425 -19.95 -1.91 5.01
C VAL A 425 -19.17 -3.19 5.29
N GLU A 426 -19.86 -4.32 5.32
CA GLU A 426 -19.28 -5.61 5.73
C GLU A 426 -19.92 -6.82 5.07
N HIS A 427 -19.20 -7.94 5.07
CA HIS A 427 -19.64 -9.23 4.54
C HIS A 427 -19.54 -10.36 5.57
N ASP A 428 -18.88 -10.12 6.71
CA ASP A 428 -18.69 -11.11 7.77
C ASP A 428 -20.04 -11.33 8.51
N GLU A 429 -20.45 -12.58 8.61
CA GLU A 429 -21.69 -12.99 9.28
C GLU A 429 -21.75 -12.53 10.74
N ALA A 430 -20.60 -12.48 11.44
CA ALA A 430 -20.56 -12.03 12.82
C ALA A 430 -21.02 -10.57 12.96
N PHE A 431 -20.65 -9.69 12.02
CA PHE A 431 -21.16 -8.31 12.00
C PHE A 431 -22.65 -8.25 11.80
N ILE A 432 -23.18 -9.02 10.85
CA ILE A 432 -24.62 -9.04 10.55
C ILE A 432 -25.43 -9.50 11.78
N ARG A 433 -24.97 -10.56 12.45
CA ARG A 433 -25.65 -11.11 13.65
C ARG A 433 -25.64 -10.17 14.85
N HIS A 434 -24.65 -9.30 14.95
CA HIS A 434 -24.48 -8.36 16.06
C HIS A 434 -24.94 -6.94 15.75
N ALA A 435 -25.41 -6.68 14.53
CA ALA A 435 -25.95 -5.39 14.12
C ALA A 435 -27.35 -5.15 14.74
N ASP A 436 -27.70 -3.88 14.91
CA ASP A 436 -29.05 -3.46 15.24
C ASP A 436 -29.92 -3.42 13.99
N HIS A 437 -29.34 -3.06 12.83
CA HIS A 437 -30.06 -2.84 11.59
C HIS A 437 -29.26 -3.33 10.39
N LEU A 438 -29.91 -3.93 9.41
CA LEU A 438 -29.32 -4.46 8.18
C LEU A 438 -29.88 -3.72 6.96
N ILE A 439 -28.97 -3.30 6.09
CA ILE A 439 -29.28 -2.80 4.74
C ILE A 439 -28.57 -3.70 3.75
N ASP A 440 -29.33 -4.37 2.86
CA ASP A 440 -28.74 -5.18 1.79
C ASP A 440 -28.98 -4.58 0.42
N ILE A 441 -27.90 -4.46 -0.38
CA ILE A 441 -27.93 -3.80 -1.69
C ILE A 441 -27.62 -4.81 -2.79
N GLY A 442 -28.47 -4.88 -3.79
CA GLY A 442 -28.35 -5.87 -4.86
C GLY A 442 -29.30 -5.63 -6.02
N PRO A 443 -29.73 -6.72 -6.69
CA PRO A 443 -29.37 -8.14 -6.44
C PRO A 443 -28.01 -8.57 -7.00
N GLY A 444 -27.43 -7.82 -7.96
CA GLY A 444 -26.18 -8.14 -8.63
C GLY A 444 -25.20 -7.00 -8.64
N PRO A 445 -24.06 -7.13 -9.35
CA PRO A 445 -23.07 -6.07 -9.52
C PRO A 445 -23.45 -5.10 -10.66
N GLY A 446 -22.86 -3.91 -10.65
CA GLY A 446 -22.96 -2.91 -11.71
C GLY A 446 -24.40 -2.53 -12.04
N VAL A 447 -24.75 -2.61 -13.33
CA VAL A 447 -26.11 -2.27 -13.82
C VAL A 447 -27.22 -3.15 -13.25
N ASN A 448 -26.90 -4.35 -12.78
CA ASN A 448 -27.81 -5.29 -12.13
C ASN A 448 -27.93 -5.04 -10.62
N GLY A 449 -27.19 -4.08 -10.07
CA GLY A 449 -27.24 -3.65 -8.68
C GLY A 449 -28.04 -2.37 -8.46
N GLY A 450 -27.71 -1.65 -7.41
CA GLY A 450 -28.20 -0.31 -7.13
C GLY A 450 -29.60 -0.23 -6.53
N ASN A 451 -30.18 -1.36 -6.10
CA ASN A 451 -31.46 -1.38 -5.38
C ASN A 451 -31.23 -1.80 -3.93
N VAL A 452 -32.06 -1.26 -3.02
CA VAL A 452 -32.13 -1.75 -1.64
C VAL A 452 -33.07 -2.95 -1.61
N LEU A 453 -32.55 -4.12 -1.25
CA LEU A 453 -33.31 -5.37 -1.16
C LEU A 453 -33.89 -5.54 0.25
N VAL A 454 -33.13 -5.14 1.26
CA VAL A 454 -33.48 -5.25 2.67
C VAL A 454 -33.15 -3.93 3.35
N ASN A 455 -34.04 -3.44 4.19
CA ASN A 455 -33.87 -2.35 5.13
C ASN A 455 -34.69 -2.64 6.36
N SER A 456 -34.11 -3.33 7.35
CA SER A 456 -34.85 -3.87 8.47
C SER A 456 -33.99 -4.01 9.73
N ALA A 457 -34.61 -3.96 10.90
CA ALA A 457 -33.94 -4.38 12.12
C ALA A 457 -33.55 -5.87 12.01
N VAL A 458 -32.37 -6.23 12.57
CA VAL A 458 -31.90 -7.62 12.52
C VAL A 458 -32.83 -8.57 13.28
N SER A 459 -33.51 -8.10 14.36
CA SER A 459 -34.56 -8.84 15.09
C SER A 459 -35.73 -9.28 14.20
N ASP A 460 -36.01 -8.52 13.15
CA ASP A 460 -37.21 -8.67 12.33
C ASP A 460 -36.98 -9.42 11.02
N LEU A 461 -35.72 -9.81 10.74
CA LEU A 461 -35.34 -10.50 9.50
C LEU A 461 -36.11 -11.81 9.29
N GLY A 462 -36.42 -12.55 10.36
CA GLY A 462 -37.19 -13.80 10.29
C GLY A 462 -38.66 -13.64 9.87
N GLY A 463 -39.20 -12.42 9.97
CA GLY A 463 -40.56 -12.07 9.55
C GLY A 463 -40.68 -11.51 8.13
N LEU A 464 -39.57 -11.39 7.41
CA LEU A 464 -39.60 -10.85 6.05
C LEU A 464 -40.30 -11.80 5.06
N PRO A 465 -40.98 -11.23 4.03
CA PRO A 465 -41.62 -12.06 2.98
C PRO A 465 -40.55 -12.96 2.28
N GLU A 466 -40.96 -14.19 1.96
CA GLU A 466 -40.09 -15.16 1.27
C GLU A 466 -39.47 -14.61 -0.04
N ALA A 467 -40.24 -13.80 -0.78
CA ALA A 467 -39.75 -13.16 -1.99
C ALA A 467 -38.52 -12.23 -1.73
N VAL A 468 -38.54 -11.51 -0.59
CA VAL A 468 -37.42 -10.64 -0.16
C VAL A 468 -36.23 -11.49 0.25
N ILE A 469 -36.44 -12.54 1.04
CA ILE A 469 -35.36 -13.46 1.45
C ILE A 469 -34.68 -14.08 0.22
N ASN A 470 -35.45 -14.56 -0.75
CA ASN A 470 -34.96 -15.19 -1.95
C ASN A 470 -34.25 -14.23 -2.93
N SER A 471 -34.58 -12.93 -2.87
CA SER A 471 -33.87 -11.90 -3.67
C SER A 471 -32.51 -11.52 -3.13
N SER A 472 -32.23 -11.74 -1.83
CA SER A 472 -31.03 -11.37 -1.14
C SER A 472 -30.09 -12.55 -0.96
N LYS A 473 -28.95 -12.56 -1.66
CA LYS A 473 -27.92 -13.57 -1.43
C LYS A 473 -27.40 -13.55 0.01
N THR A 474 -27.30 -12.39 0.61
CA THR A 474 -26.92 -12.22 2.03
C THR A 474 -27.86 -12.98 2.94
N LEU A 475 -29.17 -12.81 2.78
CA LEU A 475 -30.16 -13.51 3.61
C LEU A 475 -30.19 -15.01 3.33
N LEU A 476 -29.99 -15.45 2.10
CA LEU A 476 -29.92 -16.88 1.77
C LEU A 476 -28.76 -17.57 2.51
N TYR A 477 -27.59 -16.95 2.60
CA TYR A 477 -26.47 -17.46 3.41
C TYR A 477 -26.75 -17.32 4.91
N TYR A 478 -27.29 -16.19 5.35
CA TYR A 478 -27.62 -15.92 6.76
C TYR A 478 -28.57 -16.97 7.35
N PHE A 479 -29.60 -17.37 6.60
CA PHE A 479 -30.54 -18.42 7.00
C PHE A 479 -30.05 -19.84 6.66
N GLY A 480 -28.87 -20.01 6.12
CA GLY A 480 -28.28 -21.32 5.77
C GLY A 480 -28.95 -22.03 4.59
N ARG A 481 -29.78 -21.29 3.79
CA ARG A 481 -30.40 -21.81 2.55
C ARG A 481 -29.36 -21.98 1.40
N LEU A 482 -28.35 -21.13 1.38
CA LEU A 482 -27.14 -21.30 0.57
C LEU A 482 -25.98 -21.63 1.49
N ARG A 483 -25.11 -22.53 1.05
CA ARG A 483 -23.87 -22.90 1.73
C ARG A 483 -22.75 -23.02 0.71
N VAL A 484 -21.54 -22.73 1.14
CA VAL A 484 -20.35 -23.03 0.35
C VAL A 484 -20.12 -24.53 0.40
N ASP A 485 -20.01 -25.15 -0.75
CA ASP A 485 -19.71 -26.59 -0.85
C ASP A 485 -18.26 -26.85 -0.45
N LEU A 486 -18.07 -27.65 0.61
CA LEU A 486 -16.76 -28.02 1.15
C LEU A 486 -16.33 -29.44 0.72
N THR A 487 -16.98 -30.02 -0.29
CA THR A 487 -16.74 -31.40 -0.72
C THR A 487 -15.45 -31.60 -1.54
N ALA A 488 -14.63 -30.57 -1.72
CA ALA A 488 -13.36 -30.67 -2.41
C ALA A 488 -12.41 -31.63 -1.69
N ILE A 489 -12.06 -32.74 -2.34
CA ILE A 489 -11.03 -33.67 -1.84
C ILE A 489 -9.69 -32.95 -1.85
N PRO A 490 -8.98 -32.86 -0.72
CA PRO A 490 -7.67 -32.22 -0.66
C PRO A 490 -6.70 -32.89 -1.65
N ARG A 491 -6.04 -32.08 -2.48
CA ARG A 491 -4.99 -32.61 -3.37
C ARG A 491 -3.80 -33.07 -2.55
N GLN A 492 -3.30 -34.26 -2.85
CA GLN A 492 -2.00 -34.67 -2.36
C GLN A 492 -0.94 -33.90 -3.14
N GLY A 493 -0.07 -33.17 -2.43
CA GLY A 493 1.05 -32.43 -3.04
C GLY A 493 2.03 -33.38 -3.74
N ARG A 494 2.74 -32.89 -4.76
CA ARG A 494 3.83 -33.62 -5.43
C ARG A 494 5.16 -32.97 -5.04
N GLY A 495 5.73 -33.35 -3.91
CA GLY A 495 6.94 -32.77 -3.34
C GLY A 495 6.63 -31.71 -2.27
N GLU A 496 7.65 -31.33 -1.56
CA GLU A 496 7.60 -30.36 -0.46
C GLU A 496 8.69 -29.31 -0.61
N LEU A 497 8.36 -28.06 -0.28
CA LEU A 497 9.30 -27.01 0.01
C LEU A 497 9.41 -26.90 1.53
N ARG A 498 10.60 -27.11 2.08
CA ARG A 498 10.82 -27.13 3.53
C ARG A 498 11.67 -25.98 3.99
N ILE A 499 11.20 -25.28 5.01
CA ILE A 499 11.95 -24.27 5.75
C ILE A 499 12.32 -24.88 7.09
N SER A 500 13.61 -24.88 7.44
CA SER A 500 14.12 -25.37 8.72
C SER A 500 14.69 -24.22 9.53
N GLY A 501 14.41 -24.21 10.82
CA GLY A 501 14.98 -23.26 11.78
C GLY A 501 14.61 -21.81 11.55
N ALA A 502 13.39 -21.51 11.11
CA ALA A 502 12.94 -20.14 10.94
C ALA A 502 12.88 -19.39 12.28
N SER A 503 13.71 -18.33 12.41
CA SER A 503 13.89 -17.58 13.67
C SER A 503 13.85 -16.06 13.47
N HIS A 504 13.26 -15.60 12.38
CA HIS A 504 13.15 -14.18 12.07
C HIS A 504 12.05 -13.51 12.90
N HIS A 505 12.34 -12.33 13.47
CA HIS A 505 11.47 -11.59 14.38
C HIS A 505 10.98 -12.47 15.55
N ASN A 506 9.67 -12.71 15.62
CA ASN A 506 9.04 -13.48 16.70
C ASN A 506 8.96 -15.00 16.44
N LEU A 507 9.48 -15.49 15.32
CA LEU A 507 9.52 -16.92 15.02
C LEU A 507 10.51 -17.62 15.96
N LYS A 508 10.09 -18.76 16.52
CA LYS A 508 10.83 -19.48 17.58
C LYS A 508 11.50 -20.74 17.03
N ASN A 509 12.38 -20.58 16.04
CA ASN A 509 13.13 -21.68 15.42
C ASN A 509 12.22 -22.82 14.95
N ILE A 510 11.23 -22.47 14.13
CA ILE A 510 10.20 -23.40 13.65
C ILE A 510 10.59 -24.03 12.31
N ASP A 511 10.18 -25.30 12.13
CA ASP A 511 10.27 -26.03 10.88
C ASP A 511 8.89 -26.07 10.22
N VAL A 512 8.82 -25.76 8.91
CA VAL A 512 7.55 -25.71 8.17
C VAL A 512 7.73 -26.31 6.77
N SER A 513 6.80 -27.20 6.37
CA SER A 513 6.71 -27.74 5.01
C SER A 513 5.53 -27.16 4.26
N PHE A 514 5.75 -26.75 3.02
CA PHE A 514 4.72 -26.34 2.07
C PHE A 514 4.61 -27.41 0.96
N LEU A 515 3.42 -27.92 0.75
CA LEU A 515 3.17 -28.90 -0.30
C LEU A 515 3.25 -28.24 -1.69
N LEU A 516 4.08 -28.76 -2.57
CA LEU A 516 4.14 -28.28 -3.96
C LEU A 516 2.91 -28.73 -4.76
N ARG A 517 2.46 -27.88 -5.69
CA ARG A 517 1.25 -28.09 -6.52
C ARG A 517 -0.05 -28.24 -5.71
N ALA A 518 -0.09 -27.67 -4.52
CA ALA A 518 -1.24 -27.66 -3.65
C ALA A 518 -1.54 -26.24 -3.14
N LEU A 519 -2.77 -26.01 -2.70
CA LEU A 519 -3.12 -24.78 -1.97
C LEU A 519 -2.68 -24.93 -0.51
N ASN A 520 -1.75 -24.10 -0.08
CA ASN A 520 -1.30 -24.02 1.30
C ASN A 520 -1.89 -22.78 1.96
N VAL A 521 -2.46 -22.93 3.15
CA VAL A 521 -3.07 -21.84 3.90
C VAL A 521 -2.33 -21.63 5.22
N VAL A 522 -1.83 -20.41 5.44
CA VAL A 522 -1.15 -20.02 6.68
C VAL A 522 -2.07 -19.13 7.50
N THR A 523 -2.48 -19.60 8.65
CA THR A 523 -3.45 -18.94 9.55
C THR A 523 -2.83 -18.53 10.87
N GLY A 524 -3.54 -17.74 11.66
CA GLY A 524 -3.14 -17.29 13.00
C GLY A 524 -3.54 -15.86 13.28
N VAL A 525 -3.50 -15.46 14.54
CA VAL A 525 -3.81 -14.10 15.00
C VAL A 525 -2.84 -13.06 14.42
N SER A 526 -3.23 -11.79 14.46
CA SER A 526 -2.34 -10.68 14.05
C SER A 526 -1.06 -10.69 14.88
N GLY A 527 0.08 -10.38 14.24
CA GLY A 527 1.38 -10.41 14.92
C GLY A 527 1.94 -11.80 15.25
N SER A 528 1.27 -12.91 14.89
CA SER A 528 1.76 -14.28 15.18
C SER A 528 3.00 -14.70 14.38
N GLY A 529 3.43 -13.93 13.38
CA GLY A 529 4.62 -14.22 12.57
C GLY A 529 4.31 -14.74 11.15
N LYS A 530 3.05 -14.77 10.70
CA LYS A 530 2.67 -15.20 9.33
C LYS A 530 3.46 -14.49 8.24
N ALA A 531 3.52 -13.16 8.30
CA ALA A 531 4.26 -12.36 7.32
C ALA A 531 5.78 -12.58 7.42
N SER A 532 6.31 -12.77 8.63
CA SER A 532 7.72 -13.08 8.83
C SER A 532 8.11 -14.42 8.20
N LEU A 533 7.24 -15.43 8.29
CA LEU A 533 7.48 -16.73 7.68
C LEU A 533 7.33 -16.67 6.15
N VAL A 534 6.19 -16.16 5.64
CA VAL A 534 5.83 -16.27 4.22
C VAL A 534 6.51 -15.20 3.37
N HIS A 535 6.40 -13.91 3.76
CA HIS A 535 6.94 -12.82 2.94
C HIS A 535 8.42 -12.57 3.19
N GLN A 536 8.84 -12.46 4.47
CA GLN A 536 10.19 -12.04 4.83
C GLN A 536 11.22 -13.20 4.81
N THR A 537 10.79 -14.44 5.06
CA THR A 537 11.68 -15.59 4.97
C THR A 537 11.56 -16.27 3.61
N LEU A 538 10.41 -16.89 3.29
CA LEU A 538 10.23 -17.62 2.04
C LEU A 538 10.24 -16.72 0.81
N GLY A 539 9.46 -15.65 0.82
CA GLY A 539 9.32 -14.73 -0.31
C GLY A 539 10.64 -14.03 -0.64
N SER A 540 11.35 -13.48 0.37
CA SER A 540 12.66 -12.84 0.16
C SER A 540 13.73 -13.84 -0.28
N PHE A 541 13.69 -15.09 0.23
CA PHE A 541 14.58 -16.16 -0.25
C PHE A 541 14.36 -16.46 -1.74
N LEU A 542 13.10 -16.68 -2.13
CA LEU A 542 12.77 -16.98 -3.54
C LEU A 542 13.08 -15.80 -4.46
N ARG A 543 12.83 -14.54 -4.05
CA ARG A 543 13.24 -13.36 -4.84
C ARG A 543 14.76 -13.31 -5.02
N LYS A 544 15.52 -13.62 -3.99
CA LYS A 544 16.98 -13.66 -4.07
C LYS A 544 17.45 -14.74 -5.04
N GLN A 545 16.89 -15.95 -4.98
CA GLN A 545 17.30 -17.07 -5.84
C GLN A 545 16.84 -16.89 -7.30
N LEU A 546 15.60 -16.42 -7.51
CA LEU A 546 15.01 -16.36 -8.85
C LEU A 546 15.33 -15.04 -9.60
N SER A 547 15.50 -13.93 -8.89
CA SER A 547 15.64 -12.59 -9.49
C SER A 547 16.93 -11.87 -9.09
N GLY A 548 17.81 -12.49 -8.28
CA GLY A 548 19.03 -11.84 -7.79
C GLY A 548 18.76 -10.64 -6.87
N SER A 549 17.62 -10.59 -6.18
CA SER A 549 17.28 -9.49 -5.25
C SER A 549 18.30 -9.40 -4.12
N ASN A 550 18.70 -8.18 -3.76
CA ASN A 550 19.58 -7.91 -2.62
C ASN A 550 18.82 -7.76 -1.29
N GLU A 551 17.55 -8.16 -1.23
CA GLU A 551 16.79 -8.12 0.00
C GLU A 551 17.35 -9.07 1.05
N GLU A 552 17.33 -8.63 2.31
CA GLU A 552 17.72 -9.46 3.43
C GLU A 552 16.68 -10.57 3.62
N VAL A 553 17.15 -11.80 3.63
CA VAL A 553 16.29 -12.98 3.88
C VAL A 553 16.11 -13.15 5.38
N GLY A 554 14.88 -13.42 5.82
CA GLY A 554 14.59 -13.69 7.23
C GLY A 554 15.47 -14.82 7.78
N LYS A 555 15.86 -14.73 9.04
CA LYS A 555 16.75 -15.71 9.70
C LYS A 555 16.16 -17.11 9.67
N HIS A 556 16.91 -18.07 9.12
CA HIS A 556 16.57 -19.49 8.98
C HIS A 556 17.84 -20.34 8.90
N THR A 557 17.71 -21.65 9.04
CA THR A 557 18.82 -22.59 8.88
C THR A 557 18.98 -23.04 7.42
N SER A 558 17.92 -23.58 6.80
CA SER A 558 17.89 -23.97 5.38
C SER A 558 16.51 -23.83 4.78
N ILE A 559 16.46 -23.73 3.44
CA ILE A 559 15.24 -23.81 2.63
C ILE A 559 15.52 -24.75 1.47
N ASP A 560 14.83 -25.89 1.44
CA ASP A 560 15.05 -27.01 0.51
C ASP A 560 13.81 -27.28 -0.35
N GLY A 561 13.99 -27.89 -1.53
CA GLY A 561 12.89 -28.27 -2.42
C GLY A 561 12.32 -27.14 -3.28
N TRP A 562 13.04 -26.03 -3.43
CA TRP A 562 12.64 -24.86 -4.21
C TRP A 562 13.11 -24.91 -5.68
N GLU A 563 14.02 -25.80 -6.04
CA GLU A 563 14.74 -25.84 -7.34
C GLU A 563 13.81 -25.98 -8.54
N GLY A 564 12.62 -26.57 -8.33
CA GLY A 564 11.59 -26.69 -9.35
C GLY A 564 10.73 -25.45 -9.56
N ILE A 565 10.90 -24.40 -8.73
CA ILE A 565 10.13 -23.15 -8.80
C ILE A 565 10.81 -22.21 -9.79
N LYS A 566 10.12 -21.88 -10.88
CA LYS A 566 10.64 -20.99 -11.93
C LYS A 566 10.33 -19.52 -11.66
N ARG A 567 9.25 -19.21 -10.95
CA ARG A 567 8.75 -17.85 -10.78
C ARG A 567 8.02 -17.66 -9.45
N LEU A 568 8.19 -16.51 -8.84
CA LEU A 568 7.41 -16.06 -7.68
C LEU A 568 6.45 -14.94 -8.11
N VAL A 569 5.19 -15.09 -7.75
CA VAL A 569 4.16 -14.06 -7.95
C VAL A 569 3.59 -13.67 -6.58
N GLU A 570 3.65 -12.40 -6.27
CA GLU A 570 3.08 -11.85 -5.04
C GLU A 570 1.86 -10.98 -5.37
N ILE A 571 0.72 -11.30 -4.77
CA ILE A 571 -0.53 -10.57 -4.93
C ILE A 571 -0.98 -10.05 -3.57
N ASP A 572 -0.96 -8.75 -3.41
CA ASP A 572 -1.37 -8.04 -2.21
C ASP A 572 -2.58 -7.12 -2.48
N GLN A 573 -3.11 -6.50 -1.43
CA GLN A 573 -4.25 -5.56 -1.52
C GLN A 573 -3.84 -4.13 -1.88
N SER A 574 -2.57 -3.88 -2.20
CA SER A 574 -2.12 -2.55 -2.63
C SER A 574 -2.79 -2.15 -3.96
N PRO A 575 -2.97 -0.86 -4.21
CA PRO A 575 -3.52 -0.37 -5.48
C PRO A 575 -2.73 -0.88 -6.69
N ILE A 576 -3.42 -1.09 -7.81
CA ILE A 576 -2.78 -1.41 -9.09
C ILE A 576 -2.02 -0.19 -9.61
N GLY A 577 -0.69 -0.26 -9.56
CA GLY A 577 0.18 0.84 -10.02
C GLY A 577 0.35 1.97 -9.00
N ARG A 578 1.35 2.83 -9.27
CA ARG A 578 1.80 3.91 -8.36
C ARG A 578 1.23 5.29 -8.69
N THR A 579 0.47 5.40 -9.76
CA THR A 579 -0.03 6.69 -10.26
C THR A 579 -1.55 6.68 -10.38
N PRO A 580 -2.24 7.82 -10.22
CA PRO A 580 -3.68 7.92 -10.41
C PRO A 580 -4.14 7.65 -11.86
N ARG A 581 -3.21 7.49 -12.81
CA ARG A 581 -3.48 7.13 -14.21
C ARG A 581 -3.59 5.62 -14.42
N SER A 582 -3.13 4.81 -13.47
CA SER A 582 -3.23 3.36 -13.55
C SER A 582 -4.70 2.93 -13.50
N ASN A 583 -5.07 2.01 -14.38
CA ASN A 583 -6.42 1.45 -14.47
C ASN A 583 -6.35 -0.02 -14.90
N PRO A 584 -7.44 -0.79 -14.84
CA PRO A 584 -7.47 -2.22 -15.21
C PRO A 584 -6.92 -2.49 -16.62
N ALA A 585 -7.30 -1.69 -17.62
CA ALA A 585 -6.85 -1.89 -19.00
C ALA A 585 -5.33 -1.69 -19.17
N THR A 586 -4.74 -0.68 -18.50
CA THR A 586 -3.28 -0.46 -18.57
C THR A 586 -2.50 -1.47 -17.74
N TYR A 587 -3.02 -1.89 -16.60
CA TYR A 587 -2.32 -2.81 -15.71
C TYR A 587 -2.23 -4.22 -16.29
N THR A 588 -3.30 -4.69 -16.92
CA THR A 588 -3.33 -6.01 -17.60
C THR A 588 -2.54 -6.02 -18.90
N GLY A 589 -2.24 -4.87 -19.50
CA GLY A 589 -1.62 -4.77 -20.83
C GLY A 589 -2.62 -4.69 -21.98
N MET A 590 -3.92 -4.88 -21.72
CA MET A 590 -4.96 -4.86 -22.75
C MET A 590 -5.03 -3.53 -23.52
N PHE A 591 -4.76 -2.42 -22.83
CA PHE A 591 -4.82 -1.10 -23.42
C PHE A 591 -3.86 -0.91 -24.59
N ASP A 592 -2.75 -1.63 -24.62
CA ASP A 592 -1.79 -1.60 -25.73
C ASP A 592 -2.40 -2.15 -27.02
N HIS A 593 -3.21 -3.20 -26.93
CA HIS A 593 -3.94 -3.76 -28.08
C HIS A 593 -5.07 -2.84 -28.55
N ILE A 594 -5.77 -2.17 -27.62
CA ILE A 594 -6.78 -1.17 -27.97
C ILE A 594 -6.14 0.01 -28.71
N ARG A 595 -4.97 0.48 -28.27
CA ARG A 595 -4.23 1.56 -28.93
C ARG A 595 -3.75 1.16 -30.33
N ASP A 596 -3.30 -0.09 -30.50
CA ASP A 596 -2.90 -0.60 -31.80
C ASP A 596 -4.11 -0.63 -32.77
N LEU A 597 -5.30 -1.04 -32.29
CA LEU A 597 -6.52 -1.04 -33.05
C LEU A 597 -6.89 0.37 -33.55
N PHE A 598 -6.86 1.38 -32.64
CA PHE A 598 -7.18 2.76 -33.01
C PHE A 598 -6.15 3.36 -33.98
N ALA A 599 -4.87 3.07 -33.82
CA ALA A 599 -3.83 3.53 -34.72
C ALA A 599 -3.94 2.93 -36.13
N ALA A 600 -4.54 1.74 -36.28
CA ALA A 600 -4.76 1.08 -37.55
C ALA A 600 -6.00 1.58 -38.31
N LEU A 601 -6.83 2.46 -37.72
CA LEU A 601 -8.03 2.98 -38.37
C LEU A 601 -7.68 3.95 -39.55
N PRO A 602 -8.42 3.93 -40.66
CA PRO A 602 -8.18 4.83 -41.79
C PRO A 602 -8.11 6.28 -41.38
N ALA A 603 -9.05 6.77 -40.56
CA ALA A 603 -9.10 8.14 -40.08
C ALA A 603 -7.88 8.52 -39.20
N ALA A 604 -7.29 7.60 -38.47
CA ALA A 604 -6.06 7.82 -37.72
C ALA A 604 -4.85 7.86 -38.67
N PHE A 605 -4.81 6.95 -39.65
CA PHE A 605 -3.74 6.88 -40.64
C PHE A 605 -3.67 8.15 -41.49
N GLU A 606 -4.81 8.65 -41.98
CA GLU A 606 -4.92 9.90 -42.76
C GLU A 606 -4.38 11.10 -41.99
N ARG A 607 -4.56 11.14 -40.66
CA ARG A 607 -4.07 12.22 -39.79
C ARG A 607 -2.64 11.98 -39.28
N GLY A 608 -1.98 10.88 -39.66
CA GLY A 608 -0.65 10.51 -39.17
C GLY A 608 -0.62 10.16 -37.70
N TYR A 609 -1.72 9.65 -37.12
CA TYR A 609 -1.85 9.31 -35.70
C TYR A 609 -1.35 7.89 -35.43
N GLY A 610 -0.17 7.79 -34.83
CA GLY A 610 0.37 6.52 -34.38
C GLY A 610 -0.14 6.09 -33.00
N LYS A 611 0.25 4.90 -32.53
CA LYS A 611 -0.10 4.31 -31.23
C LYS A 611 0.09 5.26 -30.03
N SER A 612 1.12 6.13 -30.07
CA SER A 612 1.41 7.09 -29.00
C SER A 612 0.31 8.15 -28.83
N ARG A 613 -0.39 8.51 -29.92
CA ARG A 613 -1.49 9.47 -29.90
C ARG A 613 -2.64 9.02 -29.01
N PHE A 614 -2.92 7.74 -28.98
CA PHE A 614 -3.98 7.12 -28.19
C PHE A 614 -3.54 6.76 -26.76
N SER A 615 -2.49 7.42 -26.24
CA SER A 615 -2.00 7.23 -24.86
C SER A 615 -2.23 8.50 -24.03
N PHE A 616 -2.95 8.37 -22.93
CA PHE A 616 -3.08 9.46 -21.95
C PHE A 616 -1.81 9.66 -21.09
N ASN A 617 -0.77 8.85 -21.25
CA ASN A 617 0.51 8.98 -20.54
C ASN A 617 1.57 9.74 -21.34
N THR A 618 1.43 9.83 -22.68
CA THR A 618 2.40 10.46 -23.58
C THR A 618 1.85 11.78 -24.14
N GLN A 619 2.74 12.71 -24.45
CA GLN A 619 2.38 13.96 -25.11
C GLN A 619 1.86 13.69 -26.53
N GLY A 620 1.00 14.56 -27.02
CA GLY A 620 0.50 14.55 -28.38
C GLY A 620 -0.95 14.10 -28.54
N GLY A 621 -1.53 13.37 -27.59
CA GLY A 621 -2.94 12.95 -27.63
C GLY A 621 -3.65 13.09 -26.29
N ARG A 622 -2.90 13.36 -25.23
CA ARG A 622 -3.47 13.59 -23.90
C ARG A 622 -3.86 15.06 -23.72
N CYS A 623 -4.80 15.32 -22.86
CA CYS A 623 -5.04 16.65 -22.35
C CYS A 623 -3.81 17.16 -21.60
N GLU A 624 -3.18 18.24 -22.07
CA GLU A 624 -1.95 18.76 -21.45
C GLU A 624 -2.21 19.46 -20.11
N ASP A 625 -3.39 20.00 -19.89
CA ASP A 625 -3.77 20.67 -18.66
C ASP A 625 -3.76 19.75 -17.43
N CYS A 626 -4.34 18.55 -17.55
CA CYS A 626 -4.31 17.53 -16.52
C CYS A 626 -3.25 16.44 -16.79
N GLN A 627 -2.49 16.57 -17.84
CA GLN A 627 -1.48 15.60 -18.29
C GLN A 627 -2.02 14.17 -18.40
N GLY A 628 -3.28 14.03 -18.87
CA GLY A 628 -3.96 12.75 -19.02
C GLY A 628 -4.55 12.15 -17.73
N ALA A 629 -4.50 12.86 -16.61
CA ALA A 629 -5.08 12.37 -15.35
C ALA A 629 -6.63 12.49 -15.34
N GLY A 630 -7.19 13.44 -16.07
CA GLY A 630 -8.62 13.78 -16.05
C GLY A 630 -9.01 14.71 -14.89
N TYR A 631 -8.14 14.85 -13.89
CA TYR A 631 -8.35 15.60 -12.65
C TYR A 631 -7.11 16.41 -12.29
N ARG A 632 -7.30 17.49 -11.50
CA ARG A 632 -6.24 18.25 -10.86
C ARG A 632 -6.29 18.04 -9.36
N GLN A 633 -5.14 17.82 -8.73
CA GLN A 633 -5.02 17.77 -7.28
C GLN A 633 -4.75 19.16 -6.74
N MET A 634 -5.60 19.62 -5.81
CA MET A 634 -5.40 20.84 -5.05
C MET A 634 -4.99 20.48 -3.62
N GLY A 635 -3.74 20.84 -3.23
CA GLY A 635 -3.26 20.69 -1.87
C GLY A 635 -3.92 21.70 -0.94
N MET A 636 -4.52 21.25 0.15
CA MET A 636 -5.00 22.10 1.22
C MET A 636 -4.10 21.96 2.45
N HIS A 637 -3.62 23.06 3.03
CA HIS A 637 -2.64 23.07 4.15
C HIS A 637 -3.13 22.34 5.41
N PHE A 638 -4.43 22.14 5.57
CA PHE A 638 -5.05 21.58 6.78
C PHE A 638 -6.02 20.41 6.49
N MET A 639 -6.14 19.99 5.22
CA MET A 639 -6.94 18.85 4.78
C MET A 639 -6.17 18.06 3.70
N GLY A 640 -6.57 16.83 3.46
CA GLY A 640 -6.02 16.03 2.37
C GLY A 640 -6.19 16.70 1.00
N ASN A 641 -5.43 16.25 0.01
CA ASN A 641 -5.55 16.75 -1.37
C ASN A 641 -6.97 16.52 -1.90
N VAL A 642 -7.58 17.56 -2.43
CA VAL A 642 -8.89 17.49 -3.09
C VAL A 642 -8.69 17.33 -4.60
N GLU A 643 -9.39 16.36 -5.18
CA GLU A 643 -9.40 16.13 -6.64
C GLU A 643 -10.55 16.90 -7.29
N VAL A 644 -10.22 17.72 -8.29
CA VAL A 644 -11.17 18.52 -9.05
C VAL A 644 -11.12 18.08 -10.51
N LEU A 645 -12.26 17.89 -11.17
CA LEU A 645 -12.36 17.59 -12.58
C LEU A 645 -11.56 18.60 -13.42
N CYS A 646 -10.83 18.14 -14.42
CA CYS A 646 -10.15 19.01 -15.35
C CYS A 646 -11.17 19.77 -16.21
N GLU A 647 -11.19 21.08 -16.12
CA GLU A 647 -12.15 21.95 -16.85
C GLU A 647 -11.97 21.87 -18.39
N THR A 648 -10.75 21.60 -18.85
CA THR A 648 -10.43 21.54 -20.30
C THR A 648 -10.95 20.27 -20.96
N CYS A 649 -10.71 19.10 -20.35
CA CYS A 649 -11.13 17.83 -20.94
C CYS A 649 -12.38 17.23 -20.28
N ASN A 650 -12.95 17.87 -19.27
CA ASN A 650 -14.10 17.38 -18.49
C ASN A 650 -13.95 15.89 -18.06
N GLY A 651 -12.74 15.53 -17.58
CA GLY A 651 -12.43 14.17 -17.17
C GLY A 651 -12.01 13.21 -18.28
N ARG A 652 -12.15 13.59 -19.57
CA ARG A 652 -11.93 12.69 -20.71
C ARG A 652 -10.48 12.31 -20.99
N ARG A 653 -9.49 12.89 -20.31
CA ARG A 653 -8.05 12.56 -20.35
C ARG A 653 -7.34 12.87 -21.68
N PHE A 654 -8.02 12.92 -22.80
CA PHE A 654 -7.49 13.16 -24.15
C PHE A 654 -7.84 14.55 -24.66
N ASP A 655 -7.12 14.98 -25.69
CA ASP A 655 -7.50 16.17 -26.46
C ASP A 655 -8.69 15.87 -27.37
N GLN A 656 -9.35 16.94 -27.88
CA GLN A 656 -10.55 16.84 -28.67
C GLN A 656 -10.29 16.12 -30.01
N GLU A 657 -9.15 16.36 -30.64
CA GLU A 657 -8.81 15.76 -31.95
C GLU A 657 -8.62 14.24 -31.85
N THR A 658 -8.03 13.74 -30.76
CA THR A 658 -7.91 12.31 -30.51
C THR A 658 -9.28 11.65 -30.29
N LEU A 659 -10.21 12.37 -29.66
CA LEU A 659 -11.57 11.87 -29.40
C LEU A 659 -12.47 11.84 -30.64
N GLU A 660 -12.08 12.49 -31.74
CA GLU A 660 -12.80 12.43 -33.03
C GLU A 660 -12.60 11.09 -33.75
N ILE A 661 -11.57 10.32 -33.40
CA ILE A 661 -11.33 8.99 -34.00
C ILE A 661 -12.28 8.00 -33.38
N LEU A 662 -13.14 7.40 -34.21
CA LEU A 662 -14.17 6.46 -33.76
C LEU A 662 -13.95 5.06 -34.33
N TRP A 663 -14.13 4.05 -33.48
CA TRP A 663 -14.26 2.65 -33.87
C TRP A 663 -15.62 2.11 -33.43
N LYS A 664 -16.39 1.57 -34.37
CA LYS A 664 -17.79 1.17 -34.14
C LYS A 664 -18.62 2.26 -33.41
N GLY A 665 -18.40 3.54 -33.76
CA GLY A 665 -19.11 4.68 -33.17
C GLY A 665 -18.67 5.14 -31.79
N LYS A 666 -17.60 4.56 -31.24
CA LYS A 666 -17.05 4.90 -29.92
C LYS A 666 -15.61 5.39 -30.03
N ASN A 667 -15.28 6.47 -29.33
CA ASN A 667 -13.91 6.93 -29.20
C ASN A 667 -13.14 6.18 -28.09
N ILE A 668 -11.83 6.44 -27.96
CA ILE A 668 -10.99 5.72 -27.00
C ILE A 668 -11.37 5.98 -25.53
N TYR A 669 -11.93 7.14 -25.21
CA TYR A 669 -12.44 7.43 -23.87
C TYR A 669 -13.73 6.67 -23.58
N ASP A 670 -14.67 6.63 -24.54
CA ASP A 670 -15.92 5.87 -24.41
C ASP A 670 -15.62 4.38 -24.13
N ILE A 671 -14.57 3.84 -24.75
CA ILE A 671 -14.12 2.46 -24.48
C ILE A 671 -13.58 2.31 -23.08
N LEU A 672 -12.81 3.29 -22.58
CA LEU A 672 -12.31 3.21 -21.19
C LEU A 672 -13.45 3.28 -20.16
N GLU A 673 -14.56 3.94 -20.47
CA GLU A 673 -15.74 3.99 -19.60
C GLU A 673 -16.65 2.76 -19.71
N MET A 674 -16.41 1.86 -20.67
CA MET A 674 -17.20 0.63 -20.79
C MET A 674 -16.90 -0.33 -19.64
N PRO A 675 -17.93 -0.96 -19.03
CA PRO A 675 -17.75 -2.13 -18.18
C PRO A 675 -17.12 -3.30 -18.94
N VAL A 676 -16.33 -4.12 -18.27
CA VAL A 676 -15.66 -5.31 -18.86
C VAL A 676 -16.65 -6.22 -19.58
N SER A 677 -17.83 -6.46 -19.01
CA SER A 677 -18.86 -7.33 -19.63
C SER A 677 -19.43 -6.72 -20.92
N GLU A 678 -19.65 -5.39 -20.98
CA GLU A 678 -20.06 -4.69 -22.20
C GLU A 678 -18.95 -4.70 -23.25
N ALA A 679 -17.73 -4.39 -22.81
CA ALA A 679 -16.55 -4.41 -23.68
C ALA A 679 -16.32 -5.82 -24.28
N PHE A 680 -16.58 -6.89 -23.53
CA PHE A 680 -16.47 -8.27 -24.03
C PHE A 680 -17.34 -8.51 -25.28
N LEU A 681 -18.58 -8.02 -25.26
CA LEU A 681 -19.49 -8.07 -26.40
C LEU A 681 -19.07 -7.11 -27.51
N PHE A 682 -18.64 -5.91 -27.16
CA PHE A 682 -18.26 -4.87 -28.13
C PHE A 682 -17.02 -5.26 -28.94
N PHE A 683 -16.04 -5.91 -28.33
CA PHE A 683 -14.82 -6.41 -28.97
C PHE A 683 -14.95 -7.83 -29.55
N GLU A 684 -16.17 -8.33 -29.75
CA GLU A 684 -16.38 -9.60 -30.44
C GLU A 684 -15.67 -9.60 -31.79
N GLY A 685 -14.82 -10.61 -32.03
CA GLY A 685 -13.95 -10.70 -33.20
C GLY A 685 -12.49 -10.31 -32.96
N GLU A 686 -12.19 -9.49 -31.96
CA GLU A 686 -10.83 -9.07 -31.59
C GLU A 686 -10.20 -10.03 -30.57
N LYS A 687 -9.71 -11.18 -31.06
CA LYS A 687 -9.24 -12.30 -30.19
C LYS A 687 -8.25 -11.88 -29.11
N LYS A 688 -7.33 -10.95 -29.41
CA LYS A 688 -6.34 -10.48 -28.44
C LYS A 688 -7.01 -9.76 -27.28
N ILE A 689 -7.93 -8.83 -27.54
CA ILE A 689 -8.62 -8.04 -26.52
C ILE A 689 -9.64 -8.90 -25.77
N THR A 690 -10.42 -9.71 -26.47
CA THR A 690 -11.45 -10.58 -25.89
C THR A 690 -10.92 -11.57 -24.87
N ARG A 691 -9.68 -12.06 -25.05
CA ARG A 691 -9.00 -12.93 -24.06
C ARG A 691 -8.83 -12.22 -22.70
N TYR A 692 -8.38 -10.96 -22.69
CA TYR A 692 -8.23 -10.18 -21.45
C TYR A 692 -9.57 -9.96 -20.77
N LEU A 693 -10.58 -9.59 -21.55
CA LEU A 693 -11.93 -9.32 -21.06
C LEU A 693 -12.59 -10.56 -20.46
N ARG A 694 -12.44 -11.73 -21.12
CA ARG A 694 -12.94 -13.01 -20.63
C ARG A 694 -12.31 -13.36 -19.26
N THR A 695 -10.99 -13.29 -19.14
CA THR A 695 -10.31 -13.59 -17.87
C THR A 695 -10.76 -12.66 -16.74
N MET A 696 -10.98 -11.38 -17.04
CA MET A 696 -11.49 -10.43 -16.05
C MET A 696 -12.95 -10.75 -15.67
N ASP A 697 -13.79 -11.10 -16.62
CA ASP A 697 -15.19 -11.44 -16.37
C ASP A 697 -15.33 -12.73 -15.55
N GLU A 698 -14.55 -13.78 -15.88
CA GLU A 698 -14.46 -15.04 -15.12
C GLU A 698 -14.01 -14.82 -13.66
N LEU A 699 -13.21 -13.80 -13.39
CA LEU A 699 -12.81 -13.39 -12.04
C LEU A 699 -13.87 -12.49 -11.34
N GLY A 700 -15.05 -12.34 -11.94
CA GLY A 700 -16.14 -11.55 -11.38
C GLY A 700 -15.88 -10.04 -11.41
N LEU A 701 -15.11 -9.54 -12.38
CA LEU A 701 -14.79 -8.13 -12.59
C LEU A 701 -15.61 -7.51 -13.75
N GLY A 702 -16.64 -8.20 -14.24
CA GLY A 702 -17.44 -7.76 -15.39
C GLY A 702 -18.06 -6.38 -15.27
N TYR A 703 -18.32 -5.93 -14.06
CA TYR A 703 -18.90 -4.61 -13.77
C TYR A 703 -17.89 -3.46 -13.74
N LEU A 704 -16.57 -3.72 -13.61
CA LEU A 704 -15.55 -2.68 -13.58
C LEU A 704 -15.42 -2.02 -14.94
N THR A 705 -15.28 -0.69 -14.97
CA THR A 705 -14.92 0.00 -16.21
C THR A 705 -13.44 -0.18 -16.53
N LEU A 706 -13.12 -0.29 -17.83
CA LEU A 706 -11.74 -0.51 -18.28
C LEU A 706 -10.78 0.58 -17.82
N GLY A 707 -11.27 1.81 -17.76
CA GLY A 707 -10.52 3.01 -17.35
C GLY A 707 -10.66 3.38 -15.89
N GLN A 708 -11.30 2.55 -15.05
CA GLN A 708 -11.51 2.84 -13.62
C GLN A 708 -10.17 3.10 -12.93
N ARG A 709 -10.09 4.18 -12.16
CA ARG A 709 -8.85 4.58 -11.51
C ARG A 709 -8.45 3.60 -10.42
N SER A 710 -7.15 3.32 -10.31
CA SER A 710 -6.61 2.43 -9.28
C SER A 710 -6.96 2.84 -7.84
N SER A 711 -7.11 4.16 -7.60
CA SER A 711 -7.47 4.70 -6.29
C SER A 711 -8.94 4.49 -5.89
N THR A 712 -9.81 4.13 -6.84
CA THR A 712 -11.24 3.88 -6.61
C THR A 712 -11.57 2.39 -6.55
N LEU A 713 -10.60 1.51 -6.76
CA LEU A 713 -10.77 0.07 -6.62
C LEU A 713 -10.70 -0.33 -5.14
N SER A 714 -11.59 -1.22 -4.73
CA SER A 714 -11.48 -1.90 -3.45
C SER A 714 -10.24 -2.82 -3.41
N GLY A 715 -9.77 -3.19 -2.20
CA GLY A 715 -8.62 -4.09 -2.06
C GLY A 715 -8.82 -5.42 -2.78
N GLY A 716 -10.03 -6.00 -2.72
CA GLY A 716 -10.37 -7.24 -3.39
C GLY A 716 -10.43 -7.12 -4.92
N GLU A 717 -10.91 -5.99 -5.45
CA GLU A 717 -10.90 -5.71 -6.89
C GLU A 717 -9.46 -5.58 -7.40
N ALA A 718 -8.62 -4.84 -6.68
CA ALA A 718 -7.20 -4.69 -7.01
C ALA A 718 -6.47 -6.04 -7.05
N GLN A 719 -6.71 -6.93 -6.07
CA GLN A 719 -6.16 -8.28 -6.05
C GLN A 719 -6.61 -9.10 -7.26
N ARG A 720 -7.91 -9.08 -7.60
CA ARG A 720 -8.43 -9.83 -8.76
C ARG A 720 -7.90 -9.30 -10.09
N VAL A 721 -7.70 -7.98 -10.24
CA VAL A 721 -7.05 -7.40 -11.43
C VAL A 721 -5.58 -7.86 -11.53
N LYS A 722 -4.85 -7.91 -10.40
CA LYS A 722 -3.48 -8.45 -10.37
C LYS A 722 -3.45 -9.93 -10.77
N LEU A 723 -4.38 -10.71 -10.23
CA LEU A 723 -4.51 -12.13 -10.58
C LEU A 723 -4.82 -12.31 -12.07
N ALA A 724 -5.75 -11.51 -12.64
CA ALA A 724 -6.04 -11.53 -14.06
C ALA A 724 -4.79 -11.30 -14.92
N ALA A 725 -4.00 -10.28 -14.58
CA ALA A 725 -2.76 -9.96 -15.28
C ALA A 725 -1.76 -11.11 -15.25
N GLU A 726 -1.61 -11.79 -14.11
CA GLU A 726 -0.67 -12.92 -13.99
C GLU A 726 -1.15 -14.18 -14.73
N LEU A 727 -2.45 -14.47 -14.72
CA LEU A 727 -3.02 -15.58 -15.49
C LEU A 727 -2.81 -15.39 -17.00
N LEU A 728 -2.93 -14.14 -17.46
CA LEU A 728 -2.72 -13.80 -18.87
C LEU A 728 -1.25 -13.95 -19.30
N ARG A 729 -0.29 -13.54 -18.47
CA ARG A 729 1.15 -13.70 -18.72
C ARG A 729 1.56 -15.18 -18.79
N ASN A 730 1.10 -15.98 -17.84
CA ASN A 730 1.42 -17.43 -17.83
C ASN A 730 0.94 -18.16 -19.10
N ALA A 731 -0.17 -17.72 -19.67
CA ALA A 731 -0.67 -18.30 -20.91
C ALA A 731 0.10 -17.81 -22.15
N GLU A 732 0.79 -16.68 -22.10
CA GLU A 732 1.72 -16.21 -23.14
C GLU A 732 3.05 -16.97 -23.09
N ASP A 733 3.61 -17.17 -21.91
CA ASP A 733 4.84 -17.94 -21.71
C ASP A 733 4.64 -19.41 -22.15
N GLY A 734 3.52 -20.02 -21.81
CA GLY A 734 3.18 -21.40 -22.25
C GLY A 734 2.97 -21.55 -23.76
N MET A 735 2.56 -20.49 -24.47
CA MET A 735 2.48 -20.50 -25.94
C MET A 735 3.85 -20.33 -26.61
N GLN A 736 4.77 -19.60 -26.00
CA GLN A 736 6.13 -19.46 -26.51
C GLN A 736 6.94 -20.75 -26.36
N ASP A 737 6.79 -21.45 -25.23
CA ASP A 737 7.43 -22.75 -25.02
C ASP A 737 6.88 -23.82 -25.98
N ALA A 738 5.60 -23.77 -26.33
CA ALA A 738 5.00 -24.67 -27.33
C ALA A 738 5.41 -24.30 -28.78
N GLY A 739 5.72 -23.03 -29.04
CA GLY A 739 6.19 -22.58 -30.37
C GLY A 739 7.67 -22.85 -30.64
N CYS A 740 8.50 -22.93 -29.61
CA CYS A 740 9.93 -23.25 -29.76
C CYS A 740 10.19 -24.73 -30.10
N GLY A 741 9.27 -25.61 -29.74
CA GLY A 741 9.35 -27.05 -30.11
C GLY A 741 9.02 -27.39 -31.57
N MET A 742 8.55 -26.42 -32.38
CA MET A 742 8.21 -26.63 -33.80
C MET A 742 9.26 -26.06 -34.76
N GLN A 743 10.29 -25.37 -34.31
CA GLN A 743 11.32 -24.81 -35.21
C GLN A 743 12.56 -25.73 -35.42
N ASP A 744 12.76 -26.76 -34.62
CA ASP A 744 13.92 -27.68 -34.76
C ASP A 744 13.61 -29.00 -35.46
N ALA A 745 12.42 -29.17 -36.01
CA ALA A 745 12.09 -30.35 -36.85
C ALA A 745 11.93 -29.97 -38.34
N GLY A 746 12.84 -29.18 -38.86
CA GLY A 746 12.95 -28.82 -40.28
C GLY A 746 14.00 -29.63 -41.00
N CYS A 747 13.81 -30.91 -41.19
CA CYS A 747 14.58 -31.71 -42.19
C CYS A 747 13.67 -32.72 -42.85
N GLY A 748 13.32 -32.46 -44.11
CA GLY A 748 13.02 -33.37 -45.19
C GLY A 748 11.95 -34.42 -44.98
N MET A 749 10.78 -34.21 -45.64
CA MET A 749 10.22 -35.23 -46.53
C MET A 749 9.02 -34.65 -47.29
N GLN A 750 9.12 -34.80 -48.62
CA GLN A 750 8.01 -34.66 -49.56
C GLN A 750 6.99 -35.80 -49.36
N ASP A 751 5.73 -35.49 -49.66
CA ASP A 751 4.63 -36.40 -49.94
C ASP A 751 4.14 -37.34 -48.82
N ALA A 752 3.00 -36.97 -48.23
CA ALA A 752 1.86 -37.86 -48.08
C ALA A 752 0.67 -37.11 -47.46
N GLY A 753 -0.43 -37.05 -48.20
CA GLY A 753 -1.69 -36.51 -47.69
C GLY A 753 -2.20 -37.33 -46.51
N CYS A 754 -2.53 -36.67 -45.45
CA CYS A 754 -3.26 -37.28 -44.34
C CYS A 754 -4.47 -36.44 -43.99
N ARG A 755 -5.63 -37.07 -44.12
CA ARG A 755 -6.93 -36.54 -43.72
C ARG A 755 -6.96 -36.34 -42.19
N MET A 756 -7.40 -35.19 -41.74
CA MET A 756 -7.80 -35.01 -40.33
C MET A 756 -9.05 -35.82 -40.05
N GLN A 757 -8.95 -36.76 -39.14
CA GLN A 757 -10.07 -37.31 -38.40
C GLN A 757 -10.00 -36.83 -36.97
N ASP A 758 -11.15 -36.39 -36.53
CA ASP A 758 -11.50 -35.86 -35.21
C ASP A 758 -10.95 -36.66 -34.03
N ALA A 759 -10.27 -36.01 -33.10
CA ALA A 759 -10.14 -36.47 -31.75
C ALA A 759 -10.84 -35.46 -30.85
N GLY A 760 -12.08 -35.76 -30.51
CA GLY A 760 -12.90 -35.00 -29.57
C GLY A 760 -12.35 -35.07 -28.18
N CYS A 761 -12.06 -33.90 -27.59
CA CYS A 761 -11.85 -33.76 -26.16
C CYS A 761 -13.18 -33.34 -25.56
N GLY A 762 -13.87 -34.32 -24.96
CA GLY A 762 -15.16 -34.12 -24.32
C GLY A 762 -15.06 -33.27 -23.07
N ILE A 763 -15.72 -32.13 -23.06
CA ILE A 763 -16.10 -31.40 -21.88
C ILE A 763 -17.54 -31.82 -21.54
N PRO A 764 -17.84 -32.26 -20.32
CA PRO A 764 -19.21 -32.57 -19.94
C PRO A 764 -20.02 -31.28 -19.81
N SER A 765 -21.04 -31.15 -20.65
CA SER A 765 -22.10 -30.19 -20.55
C SER A 765 -22.99 -30.49 -19.33
N HIS A 766 -23.11 -29.57 -18.39
CA HIS A 766 -24.19 -29.63 -17.40
C HIS A 766 -25.52 -29.16 -18.01
N PRO A 767 -26.61 -29.82 -17.69
CA PRO A 767 -27.92 -29.48 -18.23
C PRO A 767 -28.49 -28.25 -17.49
N ALA A 768 -29.05 -27.37 -18.27
CA ALA A 768 -29.95 -26.32 -17.79
C ALA A 768 -31.24 -26.99 -17.26
N THR A 769 -31.60 -26.69 -16.02
CA THR A 769 -32.95 -26.86 -15.51
C THR A 769 -33.45 -25.59 -14.84
N GLN A 770 -34.49 -25.09 -15.44
CA GLN A 770 -35.59 -24.19 -15.04
C GLN A 770 -35.39 -23.25 -13.85
#